data_1c315e1a703cecfd3d56a7c90dbf2d48
#
_entry.id   1c315e1a703cecfd3d56a7c90dbf2d48
#
_cell.length_a   1.000
_cell.length_b   1.000
_cell.length_c   1.000
_cell.angle_alpha   90.00
_cell.angle_beta   90.00
_cell.angle_gamma   90.00
#
_symmetry.space_group_name_H-M   'P 1'
#
loop_
_entity.id
_entity.type
_entity.pdbx_description
1 polymer ?
#
loop_
_entity_poly.entity_id
_entity_poly.type
_entity_poly.pdbx_seq_one_letter_code
_entity_poly.pdbx_strand_id
1 'polypeptide(L)'
;MSSIKVTIKRRIVIIFFAFFAVYAGLLGRLAFIQIVNSAEYQQKAVEQWTRDIPIRSKRGIIYDRNFKKLAVSATAYEIYVRPAMVKDKDAVTNALSEILEMDKASLAQKVTAKKDTVLIKKKVDAEKVKLLREKELPGIVFNDDSKRFYPQSNFASYVLGFTNPDNQGQDGVELTYEKYLNGFPGRNIIMTDAHGEMLPGSDTKYYEPQDGLNLVLTIDEVIQHFAEKAVENALVENKAKRVTAIVMDPKTGDILAMTSKPDFDNNDPRKVPEGFADKWSTMSEKEQLDVLYKLWRNPAISDSYEPGSTFKVITSSAGLEENVVKPEDHFNCIGHITVAGKKMNCWRSYKPHGNQSFAEAVKNSCNPVFVEVGQRLGKEKLYKYIKAFGFGSITNIKLPGEAKGIVRELGGVGPVELANNSFGQGISVTPIQLITAFSAVANDGMLMEPRIAKKVIDDEEKTVHEFQPRTVRQVISRETSATMRQILEFAIAPTASSYIPGYKVAGKTGTAQKAEGGRYVPGKFVSSFCGFAPANDPKVSVLVVIDEPGAGQYYGGVIAAPVARSIIYDTLRYMDVKPQYTAEEQELMQKPLVKVPEVRNMALKDAIKELAKSKLKYSVEAEFEHSMESTILDQTPKPGADINEGSIVILNAKPAQ
;
A
#
# COMPACT_ATOMS: atom_id res chain seq x y z
N MET A 1 71.61 66.36 -52.33
CA MET A 1 70.41 66.45 -51.41
C MET A 1 69.09 65.93 -52.06
N SER A 2 69.04 65.50 -53.34
CA SER A 2 67.79 65.03 -53.95
C SER A 2 67.45 63.54 -53.72
N SER A 3 68.46 62.66 -53.52
CA SER A 3 68.20 61.20 -53.35
C SER A 3 67.57 60.82 -52.01
N ILE A 4 67.86 61.56 -50.93
CA ILE A 4 67.30 61.28 -49.60
C ILE A 4 65.81 61.62 -49.55
N LYS A 5 65.35 62.67 -50.22
CA LYS A 5 63.93 63.06 -50.30
C LYS A 5 63.08 62.00 -51.06
N VAL A 6 63.63 61.33 -52.06
CA VAL A 6 62.94 60.30 -52.82
C VAL A 6 62.79 59.01 -52.01
N THR A 7 63.83 58.64 -51.25
CA THR A 7 63.84 57.46 -50.38
C THR A 7 62.85 57.59 -49.26
N ILE A 8 62.74 58.80 -48.64
CA ILE A 8 61.78 59.09 -47.60
C ILE A 8 60.32 59.02 -48.17
N LYS A 9 60.08 59.63 -49.33
CA LYS A 9 58.76 59.58 -50.02
C LYS A 9 58.36 58.11 -50.29
N ARG A 10 59.26 57.29 -50.83
CA ARG A 10 58.96 55.87 -51.06
C ARG A 10 58.65 55.10 -49.76
N ARG A 11 59.36 55.31 -48.68
CA ARG A 11 59.06 54.70 -47.38
C ARG A 11 57.69 55.16 -46.85
N ILE A 12 57.37 56.45 -46.96
CA ILE A 12 56.05 56.95 -46.55
C ILE A 12 54.95 56.31 -47.38
N VAL A 13 55.11 56.20 -48.70
CA VAL A 13 54.13 55.56 -49.58
C VAL A 13 53.97 54.06 -49.21
N ILE A 14 55.09 53.35 -48.93
CA ILE A 14 55.00 51.93 -48.52
C ILE A 14 54.28 51.80 -47.18
N ILE A 15 54.59 52.65 -46.22
CA ILE A 15 53.92 52.67 -44.90
C ILE A 15 52.44 52.99 -45.10
N PHE A 16 52.10 53.97 -45.94
CA PHE A 16 50.70 54.32 -46.25
C PHE A 16 49.95 53.12 -46.85
N PHE A 17 50.51 52.42 -47.82
CA PHE A 17 49.90 51.22 -48.41
C PHE A 17 49.82 50.07 -47.40
N ALA A 18 50.80 49.91 -46.53
CA ALA A 18 50.72 48.93 -45.45
C ALA A 18 49.60 49.23 -44.48
N PHE A 19 49.45 50.47 -44.03
CA PHE A 19 48.32 50.90 -43.21
C PHE A 19 46.98 50.73 -43.95
N PHE A 20 46.93 51.12 -45.24
CA PHE A 20 45.72 50.95 -46.03
C PHE A 20 45.33 49.45 -46.21
N ALA A 21 46.27 48.57 -46.40
CA ALA A 21 46.04 47.13 -46.48
C ALA A 21 45.53 46.58 -45.16
N VAL A 22 46.13 46.98 -44.05
CA VAL A 22 45.65 46.60 -42.69
C VAL A 22 44.24 47.10 -42.46
N TYR A 23 43.96 48.38 -42.80
CA TYR A 23 42.65 48.98 -42.67
C TYR A 23 41.60 48.30 -43.54
N ALA A 24 41.94 48.01 -44.80
CA ALA A 24 41.05 47.27 -45.70
C ALA A 24 40.79 45.84 -45.19
N GLY A 25 41.80 45.15 -44.61
CA GLY A 25 41.64 43.87 -43.94
C GLY A 25 40.73 43.93 -42.72
N LEU A 26 40.85 44.98 -41.90
CA LEU A 26 39.94 45.20 -40.76
C LEU A 26 38.48 45.46 -41.22
N LEU A 27 38.29 46.32 -42.25
CA LEU A 27 36.97 46.56 -42.83
C LEU A 27 36.38 45.28 -43.40
N GLY A 28 37.15 44.47 -44.12
CA GLY A 28 36.72 43.19 -44.64
C GLY A 28 36.32 42.22 -43.54
N ARG A 29 37.13 42.19 -42.45
CA ARG A 29 36.82 41.37 -41.29
C ARG A 29 35.54 41.85 -40.56
N LEU A 30 35.37 43.14 -40.42
CA LEU A 30 34.16 43.73 -39.83
C LEU A 30 32.92 43.42 -40.67
N ALA A 31 33.02 43.59 -41.98
CA ALA A 31 31.94 43.23 -42.93
C ALA A 31 31.60 41.72 -42.84
N PHE A 32 32.62 40.87 -42.77
CA PHE A 32 32.41 39.44 -42.61
C PHE A 32 31.68 39.08 -41.31
N ILE A 33 32.05 39.72 -40.20
CA ILE A 33 31.39 39.49 -38.89
C ILE A 33 29.96 40.05 -38.89
N GLN A 34 29.79 41.30 -39.43
CA GLN A 34 28.51 41.99 -39.32
C GLN A 34 27.49 41.61 -40.40
N ILE A 35 27.91 41.10 -41.56
CA ILE A 35 27.03 40.76 -42.68
C ILE A 35 26.96 39.23 -42.84
N VAL A 36 28.09 38.55 -42.99
CA VAL A 36 28.11 37.12 -43.30
C VAL A 36 27.76 36.26 -42.05
N ASN A 37 28.36 36.59 -40.91
CA ASN A 37 28.13 35.83 -39.65
C ASN A 37 27.14 36.51 -38.71
N SER A 38 26.42 37.54 -39.16
CA SER A 38 25.48 38.30 -38.33
C SER A 38 24.45 37.40 -37.67
N ALA A 39 23.84 36.48 -38.40
CA ALA A 39 22.83 35.57 -37.87
C ALA A 39 23.39 34.65 -36.78
N GLU A 40 24.61 34.11 -36.97
CA GLU A 40 25.26 33.25 -35.96
C GLU A 40 25.58 34.02 -34.68
N TYR A 41 26.14 35.21 -34.79
CA TYR A 41 26.44 36.03 -33.60
C TYR A 41 25.19 36.58 -32.92
N GLN A 42 24.13 36.90 -33.66
CA GLN A 42 22.84 37.27 -33.09
C GLN A 42 22.25 36.08 -32.30
N GLN A 43 22.29 34.88 -32.86
CA GLN A 43 21.81 33.70 -32.16
C GLN A 43 22.60 33.45 -30.87
N LYS A 44 23.92 33.49 -30.90
CA LYS A 44 24.79 33.38 -29.72
C LYS A 44 24.53 34.49 -28.70
N ALA A 45 24.29 35.71 -29.12
CA ALA A 45 23.95 36.82 -28.25
C ALA A 45 22.59 36.57 -27.55
N VAL A 46 21.57 36.13 -28.33
CA VAL A 46 20.26 35.77 -27.75
C VAL A 46 20.39 34.63 -26.76
N GLU A 47 21.17 33.59 -27.08
CA GLU A 47 21.41 32.47 -26.16
C GLU A 47 22.13 32.91 -24.86
N GLN A 48 23.05 33.91 -24.94
CA GLN A 48 23.74 34.44 -23.76
C GLN A 48 22.86 35.36 -22.92
N TRP A 49 21.99 36.13 -23.54
CA TRP A 49 21.12 37.12 -22.87
C TRP A 49 19.83 36.48 -22.37
N THR A 50 19.35 35.42 -23.03
CA THR A 50 18.10 34.78 -22.66
C THR A 50 18.32 33.80 -21.53
N ARG A 51 17.58 33.97 -20.44
CA ARG A 51 17.45 33.01 -19.35
C ARG A 51 16.05 32.46 -19.36
N ASP A 52 15.95 31.12 -19.49
CA ASP A 52 14.70 30.38 -19.34
C ASP A 52 14.61 29.92 -17.88
N ILE A 53 13.74 30.59 -17.11
CA ILE A 53 13.53 30.30 -15.71
C ILE A 53 12.26 29.46 -15.62
N PRO A 54 12.37 28.15 -15.31
CA PRO A 54 11.19 27.31 -15.14
C PRO A 54 10.41 27.72 -13.89
N ILE A 55 9.09 27.89 -14.04
CA ILE A 55 8.17 28.16 -12.95
C ILE A 55 7.50 26.83 -12.60
N ARG A 56 7.70 26.33 -11.40
CA ARG A 56 7.16 25.03 -10.99
C ARG A 56 5.65 25.10 -10.85
N SER A 57 4.97 24.10 -11.40
CA SER A 57 3.56 23.82 -11.12
C SER A 57 3.42 23.22 -9.72
N LYS A 58 2.28 23.42 -9.09
CA LYS A 58 1.91 22.69 -7.87
C LYS A 58 1.39 21.31 -8.25
N ARG A 59 1.78 20.32 -7.47
CA ARG A 59 1.26 18.96 -7.62
C ARG A 59 -0.16 18.89 -7.07
N GLY A 60 -1.08 18.23 -7.79
CA GLY A 60 -2.48 18.09 -7.41
C GLY A 60 -2.68 17.41 -6.05
N ILE A 61 -3.77 17.71 -5.39
CA ILE A 61 -4.15 17.15 -4.09
C ILE A 61 -4.66 15.72 -4.29
N ILE A 62 -4.33 14.83 -3.35
CA ILE A 62 -4.95 13.51 -3.26
C ILE A 62 -5.98 13.55 -2.13
N TYR A 63 -7.22 13.19 -2.46
CA TYR A 63 -8.34 13.11 -1.53
C TYR A 63 -8.77 11.66 -1.30
N ASP A 64 -9.35 11.40 -0.15
CA ASP A 64 -10.18 10.22 0.08
C ASP A 64 -11.51 10.32 -0.70
N ARG A 65 -12.36 9.28 -0.59
CA ARG A 65 -13.67 9.26 -1.27
C ARG A 65 -14.64 10.36 -0.81
N ASN A 66 -14.42 10.95 0.37
CA ASN A 66 -15.22 11.96 1.04
C ASN A 66 -14.55 13.35 1.03
N PHE A 67 -13.57 13.57 0.14
CA PHE A 67 -12.83 14.83 -0.01
C PHE A 67 -11.98 15.24 1.20
N LYS A 68 -11.53 14.28 2.02
CA LYS A 68 -10.49 14.51 3.02
C LYS A 68 -9.12 14.51 2.34
N LYS A 69 -8.27 15.47 2.69
CA LYS A 69 -6.93 15.64 2.10
C LYS A 69 -5.96 14.61 2.65
N LEU A 70 -5.48 13.70 1.81
CA LEU A 70 -4.50 12.67 2.15
C LEU A 70 -3.07 13.08 1.77
N ALA A 71 -2.89 13.86 0.69
CA ALA A 71 -1.61 14.43 0.30
C ALA A 71 -1.81 15.81 -0.33
N VAL A 72 -0.98 16.77 0.05
CA VAL A 72 -1.06 18.17 -0.42
C VAL A 72 0.32 18.68 -0.83
N SER A 73 0.38 19.76 -1.61
CA SER A 73 1.59 20.52 -1.87
C SER A 73 1.67 21.69 -0.90
N ALA A 74 2.62 21.65 0.04
CA ALA A 74 2.89 22.73 0.96
C ALA A 74 3.91 23.70 0.36
N THR A 75 3.80 24.99 0.68
CA THR A 75 4.79 26.00 0.29
C THR A 75 6.14 25.67 0.92
N ALA A 76 7.17 25.64 0.10
CA ALA A 76 8.55 25.46 0.52
C ALA A 76 9.43 26.43 -0.28
N TYR A 77 10.72 26.45 0.04
CA TYR A 77 11.69 27.33 -0.60
C TYR A 77 12.98 26.60 -0.93
N GLU A 78 13.60 27.01 -2.04
CA GLU A 78 15.00 26.69 -2.32
C GLU A 78 15.86 27.84 -1.81
N ILE A 79 16.90 27.54 -1.07
CA ILE A 79 17.86 28.53 -0.55
C ILE A 79 19.13 28.46 -1.36
N TYR A 80 19.50 29.59 -1.91
CA TYR A 80 20.75 29.79 -2.64
C TYR A 80 21.60 30.85 -1.94
N VAL A 81 22.91 30.77 -2.13
CA VAL A 81 23.86 31.81 -1.75
C VAL A 81 24.55 32.34 -3.01
N ARG A 82 24.69 33.67 -3.11
CA ARG A 82 25.57 34.35 -4.05
C ARG A 82 26.86 34.72 -3.33
N PRO A 83 27.94 33.95 -3.44
CA PRO A 83 29.16 34.14 -2.64
C PRO A 83 29.80 35.52 -2.81
N ALA A 84 29.67 36.13 -4.00
CA ALA A 84 30.20 37.48 -4.30
C ALA A 84 29.46 38.58 -3.51
N MET A 85 28.22 38.36 -3.08
CA MET A 85 27.40 39.32 -2.33
C MET A 85 27.50 39.14 -0.81
N VAL A 86 28.11 38.05 -0.35
CA VAL A 86 28.25 37.74 1.08
C VAL A 86 29.39 38.56 1.66
N LYS A 87 29.08 39.55 2.52
CA LYS A 87 30.05 40.39 3.20
C LYS A 87 30.70 39.69 4.40
N ASP A 88 29.89 39.06 5.23
CA ASP A 88 30.33 38.28 6.39
C ASP A 88 30.02 36.80 6.18
N LYS A 89 31.05 36.04 5.77
CA LYS A 89 30.93 34.62 5.45
C LYS A 89 30.68 33.78 6.70
N ASP A 90 31.22 34.17 7.83
CA ASP A 90 31.06 33.44 9.08
C ASP A 90 29.67 33.63 9.66
N ALA A 91 29.13 34.85 9.63
CA ALA A 91 27.74 35.11 10.05
C ALA A 91 26.74 34.34 9.22
N VAL A 92 26.88 34.34 7.86
CA VAL A 92 26.01 33.58 6.96
C VAL A 92 26.13 32.09 7.20
N THR A 93 27.35 31.54 7.33
CA THR A 93 27.59 30.13 7.60
C THR A 93 26.96 29.68 8.92
N ASN A 94 27.15 30.49 9.98
CA ASN A 94 26.58 30.17 11.29
C ASN A 94 25.05 30.17 11.28
N ALA A 95 24.44 31.21 10.69
CA ALA A 95 22.99 31.31 10.59
C ALA A 95 22.38 30.16 9.78
N LEU A 96 22.98 29.79 8.62
CA LEU A 96 22.53 28.68 7.83
C LEU A 96 22.70 27.33 8.56
N SER A 97 23.82 27.15 9.29
CA SER A 97 24.07 25.93 10.06
C SER A 97 23.06 25.76 11.19
N GLU A 98 22.82 26.82 11.95
CA GLU A 98 21.89 26.84 13.08
C GLU A 98 20.44 26.58 12.65
N ILE A 99 19.95 27.34 11.64
CA ILE A 99 18.52 27.28 11.23
C ILE A 99 18.22 26.08 10.36
N LEU A 100 19.14 25.69 9.45
CA LEU A 100 18.93 24.57 8.52
C LEU A 100 19.44 23.24 9.06
N GLU A 101 20.09 23.23 10.24
CA GLU A 101 20.65 22.02 10.89
C GLU A 101 21.61 21.27 9.93
N MET A 102 22.52 22.03 9.30
CA MET A 102 23.47 21.50 8.32
C MET A 102 24.91 21.62 8.85
N ASP A 103 25.77 20.72 8.37
CA ASP A 103 27.19 20.76 8.74
C ASP A 103 27.86 22.07 8.34
N LYS A 104 28.50 22.69 9.32
CA LYS A 104 29.14 24.00 9.18
C LYS A 104 30.29 23.99 8.18
N ALA A 105 31.10 22.92 8.13
CA ALA A 105 32.24 22.82 7.22
C ALA A 105 31.79 22.75 5.75
N SER A 106 30.75 21.95 5.49
CA SER A 106 30.12 21.86 4.17
C SER A 106 29.51 23.21 3.73
N LEU A 107 28.86 23.91 4.63
CA LEU A 107 28.28 25.23 4.34
C LEU A 107 29.36 26.28 4.08
N ALA A 108 30.45 26.29 4.84
CA ALA A 108 31.56 27.21 4.62
C ALA A 108 32.19 27.04 3.22
N GLN A 109 32.34 25.81 2.74
CA GLN A 109 32.78 25.54 1.38
C GLN A 109 31.83 26.11 0.33
N LYS A 110 30.51 25.96 0.53
CA LYS A 110 29.48 26.48 -0.38
C LYS A 110 29.46 28.03 -0.38
N VAL A 111 29.53 28.66 0.79
CA VAL A 111 29.51 30.14 0.95
C VAL A 111 30.78 30.80 0.38
N THR A 112 31.91 30.06 0.32
CA THR A 112 33.18 30.57 -0.21
C THR A 112 33.46 30.15 -1.65
N ALA A 113 32.54 29.41 -2.28
CA ALA A 113 32.73 28.87 -3.64
C ALA A 113 32.90 29.98 -4.69
N LYS A 114 33.74 29.76 -5.69
CA LYS A 114 33.92 30.67 -6.85
C LYS A 114 32.85 30.43 -7.92
N LYS A 115 31.58 30.65 -7.53
CA LYS A 115 30.42 30.52 -8.42
C LYS A 115 29.48 31.68 -8.16
N ASP A 116 28.71 32.07 -9.18
CA ASP A 116 27.74 33.18 -9.04
C ASP A 116 26.64 32.85 -8.04
N THR A 117 26.13 31.62 -8.10
CA THR A 117 25.04 31.13 -7.24
C THR A 117 25.30 29.69 -6.87
N VAL A 118 25.11 29.36 -5.60
CA VAL A 118 25.29 28.00 -5.04
C VAL A 118 24.04 27.58 -4.31
N LEU A 119 23.47 26.42 -4.67
CA LEU A 119 22.35 25.82 -3.96
C LEU A 119 22.79 25.34 -2.57
N ILE A 120 22.13 25.83 -1.54
CA ILE A 120 22.34 25.41 -0.16
C ILE A 120 21.41 24.25 0.18
N LYS A 121 20.09 24.45 0.10
CA LYS A 121 19.09 23.43 0.45
C LYS A 121 17.81 23.64 -0.34
N LYS A 122 17.18 22.54 -0.79
CA LYS A 122 15.82 22.51 -1.37
C LYS A 122 14.79 22.19 -0.28
N LYS A 123 13.53 22.48 -0.57
CA LYS A 123 12.36 22.08 0.25
C LYS A 123 12.43 22.58 1.69
N VAL A 124 12.91 23.79 1.89
CA VAL A 124 12.97 24.43 3.21
C VAL A 124 11.60 24.99 3.59
N ASP A 125 11.14 24.64 4.77
CA ASP A 125 9.83 25.07 5.27
C ASP A 125 9.78 26.59 5.49
N ALA A 126 8.62 27.20 5.27
CA ALA A 126 8.42 28.65 5.34
C ALA A 126 8.84 29.26 6.69
N GLU A 127 8.68 28.53 7.78
CA GLU A 127 9.09 28.97 9.12
C GLU A 127 10.62 29.20 9.23
N LYS A 128 11.42 28.23 8.71
CA LYS A 128 12.89 28.36 8.69
C LYS A 128 13.33 29.50 7.76
N VAL A 129 12.64 29.71 6.66
CA VAL A 129 12.90 30.82 5.73
C VAL A 129 12.57 32.16 6.38
N LYS A 130 11.47 32.26 7.14
CA LYS A 130 11.12 33.46 7.89
C LYS A 130 12.23 33.84 8.87
N LEU A 131 12.76 32.89 9.65
CA LEU A 131 13.89 33.10 10.57
C LEU A 131 15.16 33.58 9.83
N LEU A 132 15.44 33.05 8.63
CA LEU A 132 16.58 33.51 7.83
C LEU A 132 16.38 34.92 7.28
N ARG A 133 15.17 35.29 6.86
CA ARG A 133 14.84 36.63 6.38
C ARG A 133 14.97 37.69 7.49
N GLU A 134 14.56 37.34 8.71
CA GLU A 134 14.69 38.24 9.90
C GLU A 134 16.15 38.55 10.25
N LYS A 135 17.12 37.71 9.82
CA LYS A 135 18.57 38.00 10.03
C LYS A 135 19.15 38.94 8.97
N GLU A 136 18.40 39.32 7.94
CA GLU A 136 18.78 40.30 6.89
C GLU A 136 20.21 40.09 6.32
N LEU A 137 20.57 38.82 6.04
CA LEU A 137 21.91 38.43 5.61
C LEU A 137 22.10 38.66 4.11
N PRO A 138 23.03 39.53 3.67
CA PRO A 138 23.26 39.80 2.26
C PRO A 138 23.78 38.53 1.53
N GLY A 139 23.32 38.32 0.32
CA GLY A 139 23.76 37.22 -0.55
C GLY A 139 22.96 35.93 -0.39
N ILE A 140 21.99 35.84 0.50
CA ILE A 140 21.04 34.74 0.55
C ILE A 140 19.86 35.04 -0.39
N VAL A 141 19.51 34.07 -1.25
CA VAL A 141 18.39 34.19 -2.19
C VAL A 141 17.40 33.05 -1.93
N PHE A 142 16.12 33.37 -1.89
CA PHE A 142 15.03 32.47 -1.65
C PHE A 142 14.18 32.35 -2.94
N ASN A 143 14.10 31.15 -3.49
CA ASN A 143 13.20 30.86 -4.61
C ASN A 143 12.02 30.06 -4.09
N ASP A 144 10.84 30.35 -4.61
CA ASP A 144 9.63 29.59 -4.30
C ASP A 144 9.75 28.15 -4.80
N ASP A 145 9.33 27.23 -3.95
CA ASP A 145 9.28 25.80 -4.23
C ASP A 145 8.03 25.21 -3.55
N SER A 146 7.71 23.97 -3.84
CA SER A 146 6.62 23.23 -3.20
C SER A 146 7.13 21.89 -2.69
N LYS A 147 6.70 21.49 -1.50
CA LYS A 147 7.03 20.21 -0.87
C LYS A 147 5.78 19.37 -0.77
N ARG A 148 5.87 18.12 -1.20
CA ARG A 148 4.79 17.16 -0.97
C ARG A 148 4.68 16.88 0.53
N PHE A 149 3.46 16.96 1.05
CA PHE A 149 3.19 16.78 2.47
C PHE A 149 2.00 15.85 2.67
N TYR A 150 2.16 14.88 3.56
CA TYR A 150 1.17 13.88 3.94
C TYR A 150 0.74 14.18 5.37
N PRO A 151 -0.46 14.77 5.58
CA PRO A 151 -0.88 15.28 6.90
C PRO A 151 -0.91 14.21 8.00
N GLN A 152 -1.13 12.96 7.62
CA GLN A 152 -1.22 11.84 8.55
C GLN A 152 0.00 10.90 8.49
N SER A 153 1.16 11.41 8.04
CA SER A 153 2.45 10.71 8.00
C SER A 153 2.41 9.34 7.30
N ASN A 154 2.27 8.24 8.07
CA ASN A 154 2.28 6.86 7.57
C ASN A 154 0.90 6.29 7.19
N PHE A 155 -0.15 7.12 7.23
CA PHE A 155 -1.51 6.69 6.88
C PHE A 155 -1.60 6.27 5.41
N ALA A 156 -2.15 5.08 5.15
CA ALA A 156 -2.27 4.49 3.82
C ALA A 156 -0.95 4.52 3.01
N SER A 157 0.19 4.38 3.70
CA SER A 157 1.53 4.61 3.14
C SER A 157 1.79 3.86 1.83
N TYR A 158 1.45 2.59 1.79
CA TYR A 158 1.61 1.73 0.60
C TYR A 158 0.66 2.08 -0.54
N VAL A 159 -0.48 2.72 -0.25
CA VAL A 159 -1.43 3.18 -1.26
C VAL A 159 -0.99 4.52 -1.83
N LEU A 160 -0.71 5.50 -0.95
CA LEU A 160 -0.30 6.83 -1.37
C LEU A 160 1.04 6.81 -2.09
N GLY A 161 2.02 6.11 -1.52
CA GLY A 161 3.39 6.18 -1.98
C GLY A 161 4.04 7.52 -1.59
N PHE A 162 5.07 7.93 -2.29
CA PHE A 162 5.81 9.16 -2.01
C PHE A 162 6.41 9.77 -3.27
N THR A 163 6.90 11.01 -3.16
CA THR A 163 7.58 11.72 -4.23
C THR A 163 9.08 11.88 -3.94
N ASN A 164 9.87 12.06 -5.01
CA ASN A 164 11.25 12.51 -4.87
C ASN A 164 11.32 14.02 -4.55
N PRO A 165 12.53 14.58 -4.28
CA PRO A 165 12.69 16.01 -4.05
C PRO A 165 12.27 16.91 -5.22
N ASP A 166 12.12 16.39 -6.42
CA ASP A 166 11.64 17.13 -7.59
C ASP A 166 10.11 16.98 -7.80
N ASN A 167 9.38 16.50 -6.78
CA ASN A 167 7.93 16.26 -6.75
C ASN A 167 7.44 15.20 -7.76
N GLN A 168 8.30 14.33 -8.25
CA GLN A 168 7.92 13.21 -9.11
C GLN A 168 7.55 11.99 -8.26
N GLY A 169 6.44 11.35 -8.57
CA GLY A 169 5.97 10.14 -7.88
C GLY A 169 6.98 8.99 -8.00
N GLN A 170 7.25 8.31 -6.89
CA GLN A 170 8.20 7.19 -6.84
C GLN A 170 7.50 5.86 -6.59
N ASP A 171 6.36 5.86 -5.93
CA ASP A 171 5.59 4.65 -5.62
C ASP A 171 4.10 4.98 -5.42
N GLY A 172 3.27 3.95 -5.27
CA GLY A 172 1.84 4.07 -4.99
C GLY A 172 1.06 4.84 -6.04
N VAL A 173 0.01 5.54 -5.61
CA VAL A 173 -0.82 6.38 -6.49
C VAL A 173 -0.07 7.61 -6.97
N GLU A 174 0.91 8.09 -6.20
CA GLU A 174 1.79 9.20 -6.63
C GLU A 174 2.49 8.86 -7.94
N LEU A 175 3.01 7.64 -8.09
CA LEU A 175 3.65 7.17 -9.32
C LEU A 175 2.63 6.85 -10.41
N THR A 176 1.61 6.09 -10.07
CA THR A 176 0.65 5.56 -11.07
C THR A 176 -0.15 6.68 -11.74
N TYR A 177 -0.50 7.71 -10.98
CA TYR A 177 -1.31 8.85 -11.47
C TYR A 177 -0.47 10.11 -11.72
N GLU A 178 0.86 9.96 -11.87
CA GLU A 178 1.81 11.04 -12.13
C GLU A 178 1.33 12.00 -13.23
N LYS A 179 0.82 11.46 -14.35
CA LYS A 179 0.35 12.25 -15.51
C LYS A 179 -0.79 13.21 -15.18
N TYR A 180 -1.54 12.98 -14.11
CA TYR A 180 -2.62 13.88 -13.67
C TYR A 180 -2.12 14.79 -12.56
N LEU A 181 -1.31 14.26 -11.64
CA LEU A 181 -0.90 14.97 -10.43
C LEU A 181 0.22 15.99 -10.66
N ASN A 182 1.14 15.77 -11.61
CA ASN A 182 2.37 16.55 -11.70
C ASN A 182 2.20 17.96 -12.31
N GLY A 183 1.17 18.21 -13.09
CA GLY A 183 1.00 19.48 -13.82
C GLY A 183 2.09 19.73 -14.87
N PHE A 184 2.07 20.92 -15.45
CA PHE A 184 3.04 21.37 -16.45
C PHE A 184 3.74 22.64 -15.95
N PRO A 185 5.10 22.66 -15.94
CA PRO A 185 5.82 23.85 -15.50
C PRO A 185 5.62 25.01 -16.48
N GLY A 186 5.46 26.18 -15.94
CA GLY A 186 5.52 27.43 -16.69
C GLY A 186 6.97 27.83 -16.99
N ARG A 187 7.15 28.91 -17.72
CA ARG A 187 8.45 29.46 -18.09
C ARG A 187 8.42 30.98 -18.04
N ASN A 188 9.46 31.56 -17.46
CA ASN A 188 9.69 32.99 -17.57
C ASN A 188 10.99 33.21 -18.35
N ILE A 189 10.83 33.63 -19.61
CA ILE A 189 11.95 33.90 -20.52
C ILE A 189 12.27 35.39 -20.38
N ILE A 190 13.40 35.69 -19.71
CA ILE A 190 13.88 37.05 -19.49
C ILE A 190 15.20 37.28 -20.23
N MET A 191 15.46 38.52 -20.67
CA MET A 191 16.77 38.91 -21.15
C MET A 191 17.56 39.61 -20.05
N THR A 192 18.78 39.11 -19.79
CA THR A 192 19.66 39.62 -18.75
C THR A 192 21.00 40.06 -19.32
N ASP A 193 21.66 41.01 -18.64
CA ASP A 193 23.03 41.36 -18.92
C ASP A 193 24.05 40.29 -18.45
N ALA A 194 25.35 40.60 -18.60
CA ALA A 194 26.43 39.70 -18.14
C ALA A 194 26.47 39.54 -16.60
N HIS A 195 25.84 40.44 -15.84
CA HIS A 195 25.72 40.37 -14.38
C HIS A 195 24.42 39.71 -13.92
N GLY A 196 23.55 39.34 -14.86
CA GLY A 196 22.26 38.68 -14.60
C GLY A 196 21.15 39.65 -14.20
N GLU A 197 21.33 40.95 -14.44
CA GLU A 197 20.30 41.97 -14.25
C GLU A 197 19.41 42.05 -15.53
N MET A 198 18.09 42.25 -15.33
CA MET A 198 17.15 42.33 -16.41
C MET A 198 17.44 43.53 -17.31
N LEU A 199 17.53 43.32 -18.60
CA LEU A 199 17.76 44.40 -19.57
C LEU A 199 16.52 45.31 -19.67
N PRO A 200 16.63 46.62 -19.43
CA PRO A 200 15.51 47.57 -19.55
C PRO A 200 14.91 47.53 -20.94
N GLY A 201 13.58 47.35 -21.04
CA GLY A 201 12.87 47.36 -22.35
C GLY A 201 12.96 46.07 -23.12
N SER A 202 13.48 44.99 -22.54
CA SER A 202 13.46 43.65 -23.14
C SER A 202 12.09 43.02 -23.06
N ASP A 203 11.66 42.31 -24.13
CA ASP A 203 10.43 41.52 -24.13
C ASP A 203 10.60 40.33 -23.18
N THR A 204 9.80 40.28 -22.11
CA THR A 204 9.67 39.11 -21.26
C THR A 204 8.53 38.24 -21.74
N LYS A 205 8.78 36.93 -21.91
CA LYS A 205 7.72 35.99 -22.26
C LYS A 205 7.41 35.13 -21.02
N TYR A 206 6.22 35.34 -20.50
CA TYR A 206 5.71 34.58 -19.35
C TYR A 206 4.72 33.51 -19.84
N TYR A 207 4.99 32.26 -19.52
CA TYR A 207 4.09 31.15 -19.72
C TYR A 207 3.64 30.68 -18.35
N GLU A 208 2.36 30.76 -18.07
CA GLU A 208 1.78 30.37 -16.80
C GLU A 208 1.94 28.88 -16.55
N PRO A 209 2.34 28.44 -15.34
CA PRO A 209 2.34 27.03 -14.99
C PRO A 209 0.90 26.50 -14.92
N GLN A 210 0.69 25.26 -15.34
CA GLN A 210 -0.58 24.58 -15.17
C GLN A 210 -0.42 23.61 -13.98
N ASP A 211 -1.14 23.87 -12.90
CA ASP A 211 -1.12 23.03 -11.72
C ASP A 211 -1.67 21.62 -12.04
N GLY A 212 -1.22 20.63 -11.29
CA GLY A 212 -1.68 19.26 -11.42
C GLY A 212 -3.14 19.10 -11.01
N LEU A 213 -3.83 18.19 -11.68
CA LEU A 213 -5.21 17.84 -11.35
C LEU A 213 -5.28 17.08 -10.03
N ASN A 214 -6.38 17.23 -9.32
CA ASN A 214 -6.62 16.58 -8.04
C ASN A 214 -7.18 15.16 -8.24
N LEU A 215 -6.74 14.22 -7.41
CA LEU A 215 -7.14 12.81 -7.48
C LEU A 215 -8.02 12.45 -6.28
N VAL A 216 -9.21 11.91 -6.54
CA VAL A 216 -10.10 11.36 -5.51
C VAL A 216 -9.98 9.84 -5.54
N LEU A 217 -9.59 9.25 -4.41
CA LEU A 217 -9.44 7.81 -4.23
C LEU A 217 -10.77 7.14 -3.86
N THR A 218 -10.76 5.81 -3.86
CA THR A 218 -11.85 5.00 -3.28
C THR A 218 -11.66 4.75 -1.79
N ILE A 219 -10.45 4.99 -1.27
CA ILE A 219 -10.13 4.90 0.16
C ILE A 219 -11.07 5.80 0.96
N ASP A 220 -11.56 5.27 2.08
CA ASP A 220 -12.32 5.99 3.08
C ASP A 220 -11.43 6.19 4.31
N GLU A 221 -11.17 7.43 4.69
CA GLU A 221 -10.26 7.77 5.80
C GLU A 221 -10.65 7.05 7.10
N VAL A 222 -11.94 6.98 7.40
CA VAL A 222 -12.44 6.38 8.65
C VAL A 222 -12.26 4.85 8.62
N ILE A 223 -12.61 4.21 7.51
CA ILE A 223 -12.46 2.75 7.36
C ILE A 223 -10.97 2.37 7.35
N GLN A 224 -10.14 3.16 6.69
CA GLN A 224 -8.69 2.98 6.69
C GLN A 224 -8.12 3.06 8.11
N HIS A 225 -8.58 4.05 8.91
CA HIS A 225 -8.16 4.19 10.30
C HIS A 225 -8.56 2.97 11.14
N PHE A 226 -9.78 2.43 10.97
CA PHE A 226 -10.19 1.19 11.65
C PHE A 226 -9.28 0.03 11.29
N ALA A 227 -8.97 -0.13 10.00
CA ALA A 227 -8.09 -1.19 9.52
C ALA A 227 -6.66 -1.04 10.07
N GLU A 228 -6.08 0.17 10.05
CA GLU A 228 -4.73 0.43 10.55
C GLU A 228 -4.62 0.15 12.04
N LYS A 229 -5.55 0.65 12.84
CA LYS A 229 -5.59 0.41 14.29
C LYS A 229 -5.71 -1.08 14.61
N ALA A 230 -6.56 -1.80 13.90
CA ALA A 230 -6.74 -3.24 14.11
C ALA A 230 -5.48 -4.03 13.72
N VAL A 231 -4.82 -3.65 12.62
CA VAL A 231 -3.57 -4.27 12.14
C VAL A 231 -2.40 -3.97 13.06
N GLU A 232 -2.27 -2.74 13.56
CA GLU A 232 -1.25 -2.34 14.53
C GLU A 232 -1.35 -3.16 15.81
N ASN A 233 -2.55 -3.23 16.40
CA ASN A 233 -2.81 -4.04 17.59
C ASN A 233 -2.47 -5.51 17.34
N ALA A 234 -2.88 -6.06 16.19
CA ALA A 234 -2.63 -7.46 15.85
C ALA A 234 -1.13 -7.75 15.66
N LEU A 235 -0.35 -6.80 15.11
CA LEU A 235 1.10 -6.92 14.97
C LEU A 235 1.77 -7.10 16.34
N VAL A 236 1.41 -6.23 17.29
CA VAL A 236 1.98 -6.23 18.64
C VAL A 236 1.53 -7.45 19.44
N GLU A 237 0.22 -7.72 19.49
CA GLU A 237 -0.36 -8.81 20.27
C GLU A 237 0.15 -10.18 19.82
N ASN A 238 0.27 -10.40 18.53
CA ASN A 238 0.72 -11.67 17.97
C ASN A 238 2.24 -11.74 17.76
N LYS A 239 2.99 -10.67 18.08
CA LYS A 239 4.43 -10.56 17.75
C LYS A 239 4.71 -11.01 16.32
N ALA A 240 3.84 -10.59 15.40
CA ALA A 240 3.89 -11.04 14.03
C ALA A 240 4.98 -10.29 13.25
N LYS A 241 5.53 -10.94 12.25
CA LYS A 241 6.48 -10.29 11.35
C LYS A 241 5.79 -9.22 10.49
N ARG A 242 4.55 -9.49 10.09
CA ARG A 242 3.72 -8.57 9.30
C ARG A 242 2.25 -8.88 9.47
N VAL A 243 1.44 -7.84 9.45
CA VAL A 243 -0.02 -7.97 9.35
C VAL A 243 -0.52 -7.11 8.21
N THR A 244 -1.40 -7.67 7.38
CA THR A 244 -1.99 -6.99 6.23
C THR A 244 -3.51 -7.06 6.33
N ALA A 245 -4.21 -5.96 6.05
CA ALA A 245 -5.66 -5.95 5.91
C ALA A 245 -6.09 -5.21 4.63
N ILE A 246 -7.14 -5.72 3.99
CA ILE A 246 -7.80 -5.08 2.85
C ILE A 246 -9.29 -5.06 3.14
N VAL A 247 -9.93 -3.93 2.89
CA VAL A 247 -11.39 -3.72 2.95
C VAL A 247 -11.87 -3.31 1.58
N MET A 248 -12.85 -4.04 1.02
CA MET A 248 -13.31 -3.87 -0.35
C MET A 248 -14.83 -3.85 -0.42
N ASP A 249 -15.40 -2.95 -1.21
CA ASP A 249 -16.80 -3.03 -1.62
C ASP A 249 -16.96 -4.13 -2.68
N PRO A 250 -17.65 -5.24 -2.40
CA PRO A 250 -17.75 -6.35 -3.34
C PRO A 250 -18.52 -6.00 -4.61
N LYS A 251 -19.42 -5.01 -4.58
CA LYS A 251 -20.27 -4.65 -5.72
C LYS A 251 -19.53 -3.80 -6.76
N THR A 252 -18.62 -2.94 -6.31
CA THR A 252 -17.92 -1.99 -7.20
C THR A 252 -16.46 -2.34 -7.43
N GLY A 253 -15.87 -3.15 -6.55
CA GLY A 253 -14.43 -3.40 -6.55
C GLY A 253 -13.63 -2.29 -5.87
N ASP A 254 -14.28 -1.30 -5.25
CA ASP A 254 -13.60 -0.20 -4.58
C ASP A 254 -12.83 -0.68 -3.36
N ILE A 255 -11.56 -0.36 -3.31
CA ILE A 255 -10.75 -0.56 -2.11
C ILE A 255 -11.05 0.59 -1.15
N LEU A 256 -11.72 0.25 -0.05
CA LEU A 256 -12.09 1.20 0.99
C LEU A 256 -10.96 1.42 1.99
N ALA A 257 -10.15 0.37 2.23
CA ALA A 257 -8.93 0.44 3.02
C ALA A 257 -7.93 -0.62 2.56
N MET A 258 -6.64 -0.30 2.64
CA MET A 258 -5.54 -1.22 2.40
C MET A 258 -4.36 -0.80 3.27
N THR A 259 -3.94 -1.67 4.16
CA THR A 259 -2.84 -1.41 5.08
C THR A 259 -1.99 -2.65 5.33
N SER A 260 -0.73 -2.43 5.66
CA SER A 260 0.19 -3.44 6.16
C SER A 260 1.10 -2.81 7.21
N LYS A 261 1.42 -3.54 8.27
CA LYS A 261 2.37 -3.11 9.30
C LYS A 261 3.47 -4.19 9.46
N PRO A 262 4.74 -3.79 9.67
CA PRO A 262 5.25 -2.42 9.75
C PRO A 262 5.20 -1.69 8.40
N ASP A 263 5.10 -0.36 8.45
CA ASP A 263 5.03 0.56 7.31
C ASP A 263 6.11 1.67 7.40
N PHE A 264 5.95 2.75 6.64
CA PHE A 264 6.90 3.86 6.59
C PHE A 264 6.19 5.22 6.58
N ASP A 265 6.89 6.28 6.99
CA ASP A 265 6.41 7.66 6.89
C ASP A 265 6.59 8.19 5.46
N ASN A 266 5.49 8.58 4.81
CA ASN A 266 5.52 9.13 3.46
C ASN A 266 6.24 10.48 3.36
N ASN A 267 6.34 11.23 4.48
CA ASN A 267 7.11 12.47 4.55
C ASN A 267 8.62 12.23 4.65
N ASP A 268 9.04 11.07 5.20
CA ASP A 268 10.44 10.67 5.30
C ASP A 268 10.63 9.18 4.94
N PRO A 269 10.39 8.81 3.67
CA PRO A 269 10.41 7.41 3.23
C PRO A 269 11.81 6.77 3.30
N ARG A 270 12.85 7.58 3.46
CA ARG A 270 14.25 7.13 3.58
C ARG A 270 14.73 7.04 5.02
N LYS A 271 13.86 7.31 5.99
CA LYS A 271 14.18 7.11 7.41
C LYS A 271 14.71 5.70 7.64
N VAL A 272 15.75 5.60 8.45
CA VAL A 272 16.35 4.29 8.78
C VAL A 272 15.28 3.38 9.38
N PRO A 273 15.01 2.20 8.78
CA PRO A 273 14.00 1.28 9.29
C PRO A 273 14.38 0.73 10.67
N GLU A 274 13.38 0.44 11.46
CA GLU A 274 13.56 -0.17 12.78
C GLU A 274 14.37 -1.49 12.65
N GLY A 275 15.31 -1.71 13.58
CA GLY A 275 16.21 -2.88 13.57
C GLY A 275 17.44 -2.75 12.66
N PHE A 276 17.60 -1.65 11.92
CA PHE A 276 18.79 -1.38 11.10
C PHE A 276 19.68 -0.25 11.62
N ALA A 277 19.30 0.48 12.68
CA ALA A 277 19.99 1.65 13.19
C ALA A 277 21.50 1.40 13.41
N ASP A 278 21.86 0.30 14.09
CA ASP A 278 23.25 -0.03 14.43
C ASP A 278 24.11 -0.42 13.22
N LYS A 279 23.50 -0.91 12.15
CA LYS A 279 24.19 -1.40 10.96
C LYS A 279 24.17 -0.42 9.80
N TRP A 280 23.26 0.56 9.84
CA TRP A 280 22.97 1.44 8.71
C TRP A 280 24.19 2.18 8.17
N SER A 281 24.99 2.75 9.07
CA SER A 281 26.20 3.51 8.72
C SER A 281 27.32 2.63 8.12
N THR A 282 27.29 1.32 8.36
CA THR A 282 28.29 0.36 7.85
C THR A 282 27.86 -0.31 6.54
N MET A 283 26.58 -0.18 6.15
CA MET A 283 26.04 -0.73 4.91
C MET A 283 26.43 0.16 3.72
N SER A 284 26.70 -0.49 2.59
CA SER A 284 26.84 0.21 1.31
C SER A 284 25.52 0.85 0.89
N GLU A 285 25.56 1.89 0.05
CA GLU A 285 24.36 2.55 -0.49
C GLU A 285 23.43 1.54 -1.19
N LYS A 286 23.97 0.55 -1.86
CA LYS A 286 23.18 -0.51 -2.50
C LYS A 286 22.42 -1.35 -1.48
N GLU A 287 23.07 -1.76 -0.40
CA GLU A 287 22.42 -2.54 0.67
C GLU A 287 21.33 -1.72 1.38
N GLN A 288 21.60 -0.42 1.64
CA GLN A 288 20.60 0.49 2.19
C GLN A 288 19.38 0.61 1.27
N LEU A 289 19.59 0.78 -0.03
CA LEU A 289 18.50 0.84 -1.01
C LEU A 289 17.72 -0.48 -1.09
N ASP A 290 18.41 -1.64 -1.04
CA ASP A 290 17.74 -2.95 -1.04
C ASP A 290 16.83 -3.14 0.18
N VAL A 291 17.22 -2.60 1.36
CA VAL A 291 16.37 -2.60 2.56
C VAL A 291 15.16 -1.69 2.36
N LEU A 292 15.37 -0.48 1.84
CA LEU A 292 14.29 0.48 1.57
C LEU A 292 13.30 -0.04 0.52
N TYR A 293 13.77 -0.64 -0.57
CA TYR A 293 12.89 -1.27 -1.58
C TYR A 293 12.02 -2.39 -0.98
N LYS A 294 12.55 -3.16 -0.04
CA LYS A 294 11.77 -4.18 0.69
C LYS A 294 10.73 -3.54 1.62
N LEU A 295 11.06 -2.38 2.22
CA LEU A 295 10.14 -1.64 3.07
C LEU A 295 9.00 -1.01 2.26
N TRP A 296 9.31 -0.37 1.12
CA TRP A 296 8.31 0.32 0.28
C TRP A 296 7.39 -0.64 -0.48
N ARG A 297 7.84 -1.88 -0.69
CA ARG A 297 7.06 -2.88 -1.41
C ARG A 297 5.72 -3.13 -0.71
N ASN A 298 4.59 -2.95 -1.41
CA ASN A 298 3.26 -3.16 -0.88
C ASN A 298 2.91 -4.66 -0.74
N PRO A 299 2.86 -5.23 0.48
CA PRO A 299 2.62 -6.66 0.66
C PRO A 299 1.24 -7.12 0.21
N ALA A 300 0.24 -6.23 0.26
CA ALA A 300 -1.14 -6.55 -0.12
C ALA A 300 -1.28 -6.97 -1.59
N ILE A 301 -0.37 -6.50 -2.46
CA ILE A 301 -0.42 -6.75 -3.90
C ILE A 301 0.81 -7.48 -4.44
N SER A 302 1.94 -7.39 -3.72
CA SER A 302 3.24 -7.89 -4.23
C SER A 302 3.66 -9.21 -3.61
N ASP A 303 3.26 -9.51 -2.36
CA ASP A 303 3.64 -10.73 -1.66
C ASP A 303 2.59 -11.81 -1.93
N SER A 304 3.06 -13.02 -2.22
CA SER A 304 2.18 -14.19 -2.40
C SER A 304 2.43 -15.23 -1.32
N TYR A 305 1.37 -15.88 -0.91
CA TYR A 305 1.40 -16.95 0.10
C TYR A 305 0.43 -18.07 -0.27
N GLU A 306 0.58 -19.24 0.31
CA GLU A 306 -0.39 -20.31 0.15
C GLU A 306 -1.67 -19.98 0.95
N PRO A 307 -2.84 -19.86 0.31
CA PRO A 307 -4.08 -19.42 0.96
C PRO A 307 -4.63 -20.45 1.95
N GLY A 308 -4.18 -21.69 1.86
CA GLY A 308 -4.68 -22.77 2.69
C GLY A 308 -6.21 -22.88 2.62
N SER A 309 -6.85 -23.08 3.77
CA SER A 309 -8.29 -23.34 3.84
C SER A 309 -9.20 -22.22 3.35
N THR A 310 -8.73 -20.99 3.16
CA THR A 310 -9.53 -19.95 2.51
C THR A 310 -9.80 -20.30 1.03
N PHE A 311 -8.89 -21.01 0.39
CA PHE A 311 -9.04 -21.44 -1.00
C PHE A 311 -10.19 -22.46 -1.21
N LYS A 312 -10.62 -23.14 -0.14
CA LYS A 312 -11.74 -24.08 -0.18
C LYS A 312 -13.03 -23.43 -0.67
N VAL A 313 -13.18 -22.13 -0.50
CA VAL A 313 -14.31 -21.37 -1.05
C VAL A 313 -14.34 -21.46 -2.58
N ILE A 314 -13.18 -21.41 -3.23
CA ILE A 314 -13.07 -21.52 -4.68
C ILE A 314 -13.42 -22.94 -5.16
N THR A 315 -12.88 -23.94 -4.46
CA THR A 315 -13.18 -25.35 -4.76
C THR A 315 -14.64 -25.68 -4.51
N SER A 316 -15.24 -25.17 -3.43
CA SER A 316 -16.68 -25.31 -3.15
C SER A 316 -17.53 -24.67 -4.25
N SER A 317 -17.20 -23.43 -4.61
CA SER A 317 -17.92 -22.72 -5.67
C SER A 317 -17.88 -23.48 -7.00
N ALA A 318 -16.70 -23.99 -7.36
CA ALA A 318 -16.53 -24.81 -8.56
C ALA A 318 -17.34 -26.12 -8.48
N GLY A 319 -17.31 -26.78 -7.33
CA GLY A 319 -18.03 -28.05 -7.10
C GLY A 319 -19.54 -27.90 -7.19
N LEU A 320 -20.09 -26.84 -6.62
CA LEU A 320 -21.52 -26.50 -6.69
C LEU A 320 -21.93 -26.11 -8.11
N GLU A 321 -21.15 -25.24 -8.77
CA GLU A 321 -21.43 -24.76 -10.13
C GLU A 321 -21.43 -25.89 -11.17
N GLU A 322 -20.51 -26.85 -11.04
CA GLU A 322 -20.41 -28.00 -11.91
C GLU A 322 -21.33 -29.16 -11.47
N ASN A 323 -22.15 -28.97 -10.45
CA ASN A 323 -23.08 -29.97 -9.88
C ASN A 323 -22.40 -31.29 -9.48
N VAL A 324 -21.11 -31.27 -9.09
CA VAL A 324 -20.40 -32.47 -8.60
C VAL A 324 -20.57 -32.69 -7.11
N VAL A 325 -21.13 -31.67 -6.41
CA VAL A 325 -21.50 -31.71 -5.00
C VAL A 325 -22.69 -30.79 -4.72
N LYS A 326 -23.54 -31.18 -3.75
CA LYS A 326 -24.64 -30.39 -3.21
C LYS A 326 -24.38 -30.11 -1.71
N PRO A 327 -24.98 -29.08 -1.11
CA PRO A 327 -24.77 -28.75 0.31
C PRO A 327 -25.08 -29.91 1.28
N GLU A 328 -26.08 -30.72 0.95
CA GLU A 328 -26.58 -31.86 1.72
C GLU A 328 -25.83 -33.17 1.47
N ASP A 329 -24.97 -33.27 0.45
CA ASP A 329 -24.21 -34.48 0.15
C ASP A 329 -23.33 -34.88 1.34
N HIS A 330 -23.36 -36.16 1.71
CA HIS A 330 -22.64 -36.69 2.87
C HIS A 330 -21.27 -37.26 2.49
N PHE A 331 -20.32 -36.98 3.39
CA PHE A 331 -18.93 -37.43 3.28
C PHE A 331 -18.47 -38.02 4.64
N ASN A 332 -17.64 -39.05 4.58
CA ASN A 332 -17.09 -39.67 5.77
C ASN A 332 -15.58 -39.35 5.93
N CYS A 333 -15.23 -38.61 6.95
CA CYS A 333 -13.83 -38.27 7.26
C CYS A 333 -13.27 -39.20 8.33
N ILE A 334 -12.36 -40.08 7.95
CA ILE A 334 -11.62 -41.00 8.84
C ILE A 334 -10.28 -40.41 9.34
N GLY A 335 -10.09 -39.08 9.17
CA GLY A 335 -8.88 -38.38 9.58
C GLY A 335 -7.80 -38.24 8.49
N HIS A 336 -7.92 -38.93 7.37
CA HIS A 336 -7.02 -38.81 6.22
C HIS A 336 -7.67 -39.32 4.94
N ILE A 337 -7.02 -39.05 3.82
CA ILE A 337 -7.31 -39.65 2.49
C ILE A 337 -5.99 -39.98 1.80
N THR A 338 -5.96 -41.06 1.02
CA THR A 338 -4.75 -41.47 0.28
C THR A 338 -4.94 -41.22 -1.20
N VAL A 339 -4.02 -40.47 -1.82
CA VAL A 339 -4.03 -40.15 -3.25
C VAL A 339 -2.70 -40.54 -3.86
N ALA A 340 -2.74 -41.42 -4.87
CA ALA A 340 -1.54 -41.95 -5.55
C ALA A 340 -0.45 -42.42 -4.54
N GLY A 341 -0.85 -43.13 -3.48
CA GLY A 341 0.04 -43.67 -2.47
C GLY A 341 0.47 -42.66 -1.40
N LYS A 342 0.15 -41.36 -1.55
CA LYS A 342 0.48 -40.32 -0.58
C LYS A 342 -0.68 -40.07 0.38
N LYS A 343 -0.41 -40.17 1.68
CA LYS A 343 -1.39 -39.90 2.74
C LYS A 343 -1.50 -38.38 2.95
N MET A 344 -2.73 -37.85 2.90
CA MET A 344 -3.07 -36.46 3.21
C MET A 344 -3.95 -36.41 4.44
N ASN A 345 -3.47 -35.75 5.49
CA ASN A 345 -4.16 -35.74 6.77
C ASN A 345 -5.18 -34.61 6.84
N CYS A 346 -6.29 -34.90 7.53
CA CYS A 346 -7.15 -33.86 8.07
C CYS A 346 -6.41 -33.12 9.20
N TRP A 347 -6.64 -31.83 9.36
CA TRP A 347 -6.05 -31.07 10.48
C TRP A 347 -6.48 -31.68 11.84
N ARG A 348 -7.63 -32.34 11.90
CA ARG A 348 -8.20 -33.03 13.04
C ARG A 348 -8.07 -34.57 12.91
N SER A 349 -6.91 -35.05 12.50
CA SER A 349 -6.68 -36.49 12.27
C SER A 349 -6.76 -37.35 13.52
N TYR A 350 -6.48 -36.80 14.70
CA TYR A 350 -6.58 -37.45 16.01
C TYR A 350 -8.02 -37.68 16.50
N LYS A 351 -9.00 -36.85 16.02
CA LYS A 351 -10.44 -36.96 16.28
C LYS A 351 -11.20 -36.67 14.98
N PRO A 352 -11.31 -37.63 14.07
CA PRO A 352 -11.91 -37.44 12.76
C PRO A 352 -13.33 -36.88 12.84
N HIS A 353 -13.74 -36.13 11.80
CA HIS A 353 -15.07 -35.50 11.75
C HIS A 353 -16.19 -36.55 11.59
N GLY A 354 -15.89 -37.76 11.08
CA GLY A 354 -16.89 -38.79 10.81
C GLY A 354 -17.79 -38.40 9.63
N ASN A 355 -19.06 -38.84 9.71
CA ASN A 355 -20.06 -38.50 8.69
C ASN A 355 -20.52 -37.06 8.88
N GLN A 356 -20.50 -36.29 7.79
CA GLN A 356 -20.83 -34.87 7.76
C GLN A 356 -21.36 -34.48 6.39
N SER A 357 -22.26 -33.51 6.33
CA SER A 357 -22.70 -32.91 5.07
C SER A 357 -21.57 -32.09 4.43
N PHE A 358 -21.70 -31.73 3.15
CA PHE A 358 -20.75 -30.84 2.50
C PHE A 358 -20.70 -29.48 3.16
N ALA A 359 -21.85 -28.91 3.54
CA ALA A 359 -21.91 -27.64 4.27
C ALA A 359 -21.15 -27.73 5.61
N GLU A 360 -21.29 -28.83 6.36
CA GLU A 360 -20.52 -29.08 7.57
C GLU A 360 -19.03 -29.29 7.28
N ALA A 361 -18.66 -29.92 6.16
CA ALA A 361 -17.27 -30.09 5.77
C ALA A 361 -16.58 -28.75 5.43
N VAL A 362 -17.32 -27.78 4.86
CA VAL A 362 -16.84 -26.39 4.68
C VAL A 362 -16.64 -25.72 6.03
N LYS A 363 -17.62 -25.80 6.94
CA LYS A 363 -17.55 -25.28 8.33
C LYS A 363 -16.37 -25.89 9.09
N ASN A 364 -16.25 -27.20 9.08
CA ASN A 364 -15.21 -27.97 9.75
C ASN A 364 -13.84 -27.89 9.05
N SER A 365 -13.78 -27.27 7.87
CA SER A 365 -12.56 -27.16 7.06
C SER A 365 -11.88 -28.52 6.79
N CYS A 366 -12.64 -29.56 6.48
CA CYS A 366 -12.20 -30.94 6.37
C CYS A 366 -11.38 -31.20 5.10
N ASN A 367 -10.05 -31.36 5.19
CA ASN A 367 -9.18 -31.59 4.03
C ASN A 367 -9.57 -32.79 3.17
N PRO A 368 -9.83 -34.00 3.73
CA PRO A 368 -10.21 -35.17 2.94
C PRO A 368 -11.42 -34.94 2.02
N VAL A 369 -12.44 -34.23 2.51
CA VAL A 369 -13.63 -33.92 1.70
C VAL A 369 -13.26 -33.02 0.51
N PHE A 370 -12.41 -32.03 0.73
CA PHE A 370 -11.98 -31.14 -0.37
C PHE A 370 -11.09 -31.82 -1.39
N VAL A 371 -10.28 -32.79 -0.96
CA VAL A 371 -9.53 -33.66 -1.88
C VAL A 371 -10.52 -34.46 -2.76
N GLU A 372 -11.56 -35.05 -2.17
CA GLU A 372 -12.58 -35.82 -2.90
C GLU A 372 -13.37 -34.92 -3.89
N VAL A 373 -13.79 -33.72 -3.46
CA VAL A 373 -14.45 -32.75 -4.34
C VAL A 373 -13.53 -32.35 -5.49
N GLY A 374 -12.25 -32.08 -5.22
CA GLY A 374 -11.26 -31.78 -6.24
C GLY A 374 -11.06 -32.92 -7.24
N GLN A 375 -11.08 -34.16 -6.76
CA GLN A 375 -11.05 -35.37 -7.65
C GLN A 375 -12.30 -35.52 -8.49
N ARG A 376 -13.50 -35.25 -7.92
CA ARG A 376 -14.77 -35.24 -8.68
C ARG A 376 -14.81 -34.16 -9.76
N LEU A 377 -14.23 -32.98 -9.49
CA LEU A 377 -14.07 -31.89 -10.47
C LEU A 377 -13.09 -32.27 -11.59
N GLY A 378 -12.02 -32.96 -11.25
CA GLY A 378 -10.89 -33.15 -12.14
C GLY A 378 -10.05 -31.86 -12.33
N LYS A 379 -8.85 -32.04 -12.87
CA LYS A 379 -7.87 -30.92 -12.96
C LYS A 379 -8.34 -29.83 -13.94
N GLU A 380 -8.95 -30.20 -15.05
CA GLU A 380 -9.41 -29.27 -16.09
C GLU A 380 -10.44 -28.28 -15.54
N LYS A 381 -11.48 -28.81 -14.86
CA LYS A 381 -12.54 -27.97 -14.29
C LYS A 381 -12.02 -27.13 -13.13
N LEU A 382 -11.28 -27.72 -12.16
CA LEU A 382 -10.73 -26.95 -11.05
C LEU A 382 -9.85 -25.78 -11.55
N TYR A 383 -8.98 -26.05 -12.52
CA TYR A 383 -8.11 -25.00 -13.10
C TYR A 383 -8.86 -23.94 -13.91
N LYS A 384 -9.96 -24.32 -14.58
CA LYS A 384 -10.88 -23.37 -15.21
C LYS A 384 -11.35 -22.33 -14.18
N TYR A 385 -11.80 -22.79 -13.00
CA TYR A 385 -12.26 -21.87 -11.93
C TYR A 385 -11.13 -21.12 -11.25
N ILE A 386 -9.98 -21.75 -11.01
CA ILE A 386 -8.78 -21.03 -10.50
C ILE A 386 -8.48 -19.81 -11.38
N LYS A 387 -8.42 -20.00 -12.70
CA LYS A 387 -8.18 -18.90 -13.65
C LYS A 387 -9.37 -17.94 -13.75
N ALA A 388 -10.60 -18.46 -13.70
CA ALA A 388 -11.80 -17.62 -13.76
C ALA A 388 -11.91 -16.66 -12.55
N PHE A 389 -11.51 -17.09 -11.35
CA PHE A 389 -11.43 -16.24 -10.17
C PHE A 389 -10.21 -15.28 -10.17
N GLY A 390 -9.36 -15.33 -11.19
CA GLY A 390 -8.27 -14.40 -11.42
C GLY A 390 -6.90 -14.83 -10.88
N PHE A 391 -6.78 -16.02 -10.29
CA PHE A 391 -5.49 -16.50 -9.77
C PHE A 391 -4.50 -16.81 -10.90
N GLY A 392 -3.24 -16.46 -10.67
CA GLY A 392 -2.16 -16.56 -11.66
C GLY A 392 -2.08 -15.39 -12.65
N SER A 393 -2.90 -14.34 -12.46
CA SER A 393 -2.90 -13.11 -13.26
C SER A 393 -2.96 -11.89 -12.34
N ILE A 394 -2.47 -10.73 -12.80
CA ILE A 394 -2.64 -9.47 -12.07
C ILE A 394 -4.12 -9.07 -12.04
N THR A 395 -4.53 -8.37 -10.98
CA THR A 395 -5.92 -7.90 -10.83
C THR A 395 -6.19 -6.56 -11.52
N ASN A 396 -5.13 -5.86 -11.96
CA ASN A 396 -5.16 -4.50 -12.53
C ASN A 396 -5.58 -3.40 -11.53
N ILE A 397 -5.28 -3.56 -10.26
CA ILE A 397 -5.55 -2.54 -9.22
C ILE A 397 -4.92 -1.17 -9.52
N LYS A 398 -4.04 -1.09 -10.50
CA LYS A 398 -3.31 0.14 -10.86
C LYS A 398 -2.46 0.69 -9.72
N LEU A 399 -1.72 -0.20 -9.06
CA LEU A 399 -0.62 0.14 -8.16
C LEU A 399 0.66 -0.54 -8.64
N PRO A 400 1.84 0.05 -8.43
CA PRO A 400 3.10 -0.53 -8.90
C PRO A 400 3.47 -1.80 -8.14
N GLY A 401 4.15 -2.72 -8.80
CA GLY A 401 4.67 -3.92 -8.17
C GLY A 401 3.68 -5.06 -7.94
N GLU A 402 2.51 -5.05 -8.59
CA GLU A 402 1.52 -6.11 -8.48
C GLU A 402 2.07 -7.46 -8.98
N ALA A 403 1.97 -8.51 -8.16
CA ALA A 403 2.40 -9.86 -8.48
C ALA A 403 1.24 -10.74 -8.96
N LYS A 404 1.55 -11.70 -9.84
CA LYS A 404 0.56 -12.64 -10.40
C LYS A 404 0.21 -13.79 -9.46
N GLY A 405 0.96 -13.97 -8.35
CA GLY A 405 0.94 -15.23 -7.62
C GLY A 405 1.59 -16.37 -8.42
N ILE A 406 1.47 -17.58 -7.90
CA ILE A 406 2.07 -18.78 -8.53
C ILE A 406 0.98 -19.84 -8.70
N VAL A 407 0.62 -20.11 -9.93
CA VAL A 407 -0.29 -21.20 -10.34
C VAL A 407 0.45 -22.05 -11.36
N ARG A 408 0.60 -23.34 -11.09
CA ARG A 408 1.26 -24.28 -12.01
C ARG A 408 0.49 -24.37 -13.33
N GLU A 409 1.21 -24.62 -14.40
CA GLU A 409 0.58 -24.95 -15.68
C GLU A 409 -0.12 -26.31 -15.61
N LEU A 410 -1.27 -26.43 -16.29
CA LEU A 410 -2.17 -27.60 -16.23
C LEU A 410 -1.45 -28.92 -16.58
N GLY A 411 -0.49 -28.87 -17.51
CA GLY A 411 0.29 -30.06 -17.92
C GLY A 411 1.18 -30.64 -16.81
N GLY A 412 1.56 -29.83 -15.83
CA GLY A 412 2.36 -30.22 -14.65
C GLY A 412 1.55 -30.66 -13.44
N VAL A 413 0.22 -30.81 -13.58
CA VAL A 413 -0.67 -31.16 -12.47
C VAL A 413 -0.99 -32.66 -12.51
N GLY A 414 -0.40 -33.38 -11.57
CA GLY A 414 -0.71 -34.77 -11.27
C GLY A 414 -1.81 -34.92 -10.20
N PRO A 415 -2.18 -36.16 -9.84
CA PRO A 415 -3.22 -36.41 -8.83
C PRO A 415 -2.92 -35.80 -7.46
N VAL A 416 -1.64 -35.78 -7.03
CA VAL A 416 -1.21 -35.22 -5.73
C VAL A 416 -1.30 -33.70 -5.75
N GLU A 417 -0.87 -33.05 -6.83
CA GLU A 417 -0.97 -31.61 -7.00
C GLU A 417 -2.43 -31.16 -7.03
N LEU A 418 -3.30 -31.86 -7.77
CA LEU A 418 -4.73 -31.60 -7.79
C LEU A 418 -5.33 -31.66 -6.38
N ALA A 419 -4.99 -32.70 -5.63
CA ALA A 419 -5.46 -32.89 -4.26
C ALA A 419 -4.99 -31.75 -3.34
N ASN A 420 -3.72 -31.34 -3.42
CA ASN A 420 -3.19 -30.20 -2.64
C ASN A 420 -3.88 -28.88 -3.03
N ASN A 421 -4.03 -28.61 -4.32
CA ASN A 421 -4.65 -27.39 -4.83
C ASN A 421 -6.11 -27.28 -4.38
N SER A 422 -6.84 -28.42 -4.24
CA SER A 422 -8.25 -28.40 -3.83
C SER A 422 -8.50 -27.86 -2.42
N PHE A 423 -7.48 -27.82 -1.55
CA PHE A 423 -7.56 -27.18 -0.22
C PHE A 423 -6.55 -26.04 -0.02
N GLY A 424 -5.97 -25.52 -1.11
CA GLY A 424 -5.18 -24.28 -1.11
C GLY A 424 -3.70 -24.46 -0.75
N GLN A 425 -3.13 -25.64 -0.95
CA GLN A 425 -1.70 -25.89 -0.91
C GLN A 425 -1.13 -26.10 -2.31
N GLY A 426 0.15 -25.74 -2.53
CA GLY A 426 0.78 -25.84 -3.85
C GLY A 426 0.36 -24.74 -4.85
N ILE A 427 -0.40 -23.77 -4.40
CA ILE A 427 -0.77 -22.54 -5.12
C ILE A 427 -0.43 -21.33 -4.24
N SER A 428 0.17 -20.28 -4.81
CA SER A 428 0.44 -19.04 -4.07
C SER A 428 -0.36 -17.89 -4.67
N VAL A 429 -1.04 -17.15 -3.81
CA VAL A 429 -1.93 -16.04 -4.21
C VAL A 429 -1.55 -14.77 -3.47
N THR A 430 -1.79 -13.61 -4.08
CA THR A 430 -1.64 -12.34 -3.37
C THR A 430 -2.89 -12.05 -2.52
N PRO A 431 -2.77 -11.25 -1.44
CA PRO A 431 -3.94 -10.84 -0.66
C PRO A 431 -5.04 -10.19 -1.52
N ILE A 432 -4.66 -9.32 -2.47
CA ILE A 432 -5.63 -8.67 -3.35
C ILE A 432 -6.36 -9.66 -4.25
N GLN A 433 -5.70 -10.69 -4.76
CA GLN A 433 -6.36 -11.75 -5.53
C GLN A 433 -7.38 -12.51 -4.68
N LEU A 434 -7.02 -12.84 -3.44
CA LEU A 434 -7.90 -13.61 -2.56
C LEU A 434 -9.17 -12.83 -2.19
N ILE A 435 -9.06 -11.56 -1.77
CA ILE A 435 -10.24 -10.76 -1.44
C ILE A 435 -11.11 -10.49 -2.66
N THR A 436 -10.51 -10.28 -3.84
CA THR A 436 -11.25 -10.11 -5.10
C THR A 436 -12.06 -11.35 -5.44
N ALA A 437 -11.50 -12.55 -5.25
CA ALA A 437 -12.20 -13.81 -5.45
C ALA A 437 -13.35 -14.01 -4.44
N PHE A 438 -13.15 -13.69 -3.17
CA PHE A 438 -14.22 -13.71 -2.15
C PHE A 438 -15.30 -12.69 -2.46
N SER A 439 -14.93 -11.50 -2.91
CA SER A 439 -15.88 -10.46 -3.32
C SER A 439 -16.73 -10.89 -4.50
N ALA A 440 -16.21 -11.71 -5.43
CA ALA A 440 -17.02 -12.28 -6.49
C ALA A 440 -18.10 -13.23 -5.94
N VAL A 441 -17.78 -14.06 -4.92
CA VAL A 441 -18.77 -14.89 -4.23
C VAL A 441 -19.80 -14.03 -3.50
N ALA A 442 -19.40 -12.91 -2.93
CA ALA A 442 -20.29 -11.95 -2.26
C ALA A 442 -21.16 -11.16 -3.26
N ASN A 443 -20.75 -11.02 -4.52
CA ASN A 443 -21.34 -10.19 -5.56
C ASN A 443 -22.00 -11.03 -6.68
N ASP A 444 -22.89 -11.95 -6.30
CA ASP A 444 -23.67 -12.77 -7.22
C ASP A 444 -22.82 -13.48 -8.32
N GLY A 445 -21.58 -13.80 -8.00
CA GLY A 445 -20.62 -14.45 -8.89
C GLY A 445 -19.89 -13.52 -9.86
N MET A 446 -20.08 -12.21 -9.75
CA MET A 446 -19.45 -11.21 -10.61
C MET A 446 -18.09 -10.80 -10.06
N LEU A 447 -17.02 -11.09 -10.82
CA LEU A 447 -15.66 -10.65 -10.49
C LEU A 447 -15.47 -9.21 -10.94
N MET A 448 -15.20 -8.31 -9.98
CA MET A 448 -14.90 -6.91 -10.24
C MET A 448 -13.40 -6.68 -10.32
N GLU A 449 -12.98 -5.71 -11.14
CA GLU A 449 -11.59 -5.21 -11.11
C GLU A 449 -11.40 -4.34 -9.85
N PRO A 450 -10.40 -4.63 -8.98
CA PRO A 450 -10.13 -3.77 -7.82
C PRO A 450 -9.77 -2.36 -8.26
N ARG A 451 -10.35 -1.37 -7.60
CA ARG A 451 -10.22 0.03 -7.97
C ARG A 451 -9.74 0.86 -6.78
N ILE A 452 -8.72 1.70 -7.01
CA ILE A 452 -8.14 2.58 -5.98
C ILE A 452 -8.43 4.06 -6.26
N ALA A 453 -8.57 4.45 -7.52
CA ALA A 453 -8.93 5.81 -7.92
C ALA A 453 -10.39 5.88 -8.35
N LYS A 454 -11.10 6.91 -7.88
CA LYS A 454 -12.50 7.16 -8.20
C LYS A 454 -12.64 8.15 -9.34
N LYS A 455 -12.00 9.31 -9.24
CA LYS A 455 -12.06 10.36 -10.26
C LYS A 455 -10.90 11.34 -10.17
N VAL A 456 -10.67 12.05 -11.25
CA VAL A 456 -9.78 13.22 -11.34
C VAL A 456 -10.63 14.47 -11.47
N ILE A 457 -10.33 15.50 -10.71
CA ILE A 457 -11.03 16.78 -10.70
C ILE A 457 -10.05 17.93 -10.87
N ASP A 458 -10.54 19.07 -11.36
CA ASP A 458 -9.81 20.34 -11.35
C ASP A 458 -9.92 21.07 -9.99
N ASP A 459 -9.37 22.26 -9.90
CA ASP A 459 -9.41 23.06 -8.66
C ASP A 459 -10.81 23.61 -8.33
N GLU A 460 -11.73 23.62 -9.31
CA GLU A 460 -13.15 23.97 -9.13
C GLU A 460 -14.01 22.75 -8.77
N GLU A 461 -13.38 21.60 -8.44
CA GLU A 461 -13.99 20.29 -8.13
C GLU A 461 -14.80 19.68 -9.30
N LYS A 462 -14.66 20.20 -10.51
CA LYS A 462 -15.29 19.65 -11.70
C LYS A 462 -14.58 18.36 -12.14
N THR A 463 -15.36 17.32 -12.42
CA THR A 463 -14.81 16.05 -12.87
C THR A 463 -14.22 16.15 -14.28
N VAL A 464 -12.91 15.92 -14.37
CA VAL A 464 -12.17 15.85 -15.64
C VAL A 464 -12.15 14.43 -16.18
N HIS A 465 -12.01 13.45 -15.30
CA HIS A 465 -12.03 12.02 -15.66
C HIS A 465 -12.61 11.19 -14.50
N GLU A 466 -13.46 10.21 -14.83
CA GLU A 466 -14.05 9.29 -13.86
C GLU A 466 -13.66 7.86 -14.20
N PHE A 467 -13.15 7.14 -13.20
CA PHE A 467 -12.83 5.73 -13.31
C PHE A 467 -14.05 4.91 -12.90
N GLN A 468 -14.78 4.35 -13.86
CA GLN A 468 -15.99 3.58 -13.58
C GLN A 468 -15.66 2.18 -13.01
N PRO A 469 -16.51 1.62 -12.12
CA PRO A 469 -16.42 0.22 -11.73
C PRO A 469 -16.46 -0.69 -12.95
N ARG A 470 -15.58 -1.68 -13.00
CA ARG A 470 -15.45 -2.59 -14.14
C ARG A 470 -15.68 -4.04 -13.72
N THR A 471 -16.69 -4.66 -14.30
CA THR A 471 -16.86 -6.10 -14.23
C THR A 471 -15.88 -6.80 -15.16
N VAL A 472 -15.09 -7.73 -14.61
CA VAL A 472 -14.16 -8.55 -15.39
C VAL A 472 -14.90 -9.69 -16.09
N ARG A 473 -15.70 -10.44 -15.32
CA ARG A 473 -16.51 -11.57 -15.80
C ARG A 473 -17.46 -12.09 -14.72
N GLN A 474 -18.43 -12.90 -15.14
CA GLN A 474 -19.16 -13.77 -14.22
C GLN A 474 -18.39 -15.08 -14.07
N VAL A 475 -18.06 -15.47 -12.83
CA VAL A 475 -17.26 -16.67 -12.51
C VAL A 475 -18.14 -17.86 -12.17
N ILE A 476 -19.19 -17.61 -11.40
CA ILE A 476 -20.21 -18.57 -10.98
C ILE A 476 -21.59 -17.96 -11.13
N SER A 477 -22.61 -18.80 -11.21
CA SER A 477 -24.00 -18.32 -11.26
C SER A 477 -24.42 -17.59 -9.98
N ARG A 478 -25.46 -16.77 -10.07
CA ARG A 478 -26.08 -16.13 -8.90
C ARG A 478 -26.58 -17.16 -7.89
N GLU A 479 -27.08 -18.28 -8.36
CA GLU A 479 -27.58 -19.38 -7.54
C GLU A 479 -26.45 -20.01 -6.72
N THR A 480 -25.34 -20.37 -7.37
CA THR A 480 -24.13 -20.88 -6.70
C THR A 480 -23.59 -19.88 -5.69
N SER A 481 -23.54 -18.60 -6.06
CA SER A 481 -23.13 -17.53 -5.15
C SER A 481 -24.02 -17.44 -3.91
N ALA A 482 -25.34 -17.47 -4.09
CA ALA A 482 -26.29 -17.43 -2.97
C ALA A 482 -26.13 -18.65 -2.04
N THR A 483 -25.98 -19.84 -2.61
CA THR A 483 -25.70 -21.08 -1.86
C THR A 483 -24.38 -20.99 -1.09
N MET A 484 -23.33 -20.47 -1.71
CA MET A 484 -22.03 -20.29 -1.04
C MET A 484 -22.11 -19.26 0.09
N ARG A 485 -22.84 -18.16 -0.08
CA ARG A 485 -23.05 -17.17 1.00
C ARG A 485 -23.72 -17.81 2.22
N GLN A 486 -24.73 -18.66 2.00
CA GLN A 486 -25.41 -19.39 3.08
C GLN A 486 -24.48 -20.39 3.78
N ILE A 487 -23.69 -21.15 3.04
CA ILE A 487 -22.70 -22.10 3.58
C ILE A 487 -21.64 -21.37 4.41
N LEU A 488 -21.14 -20.23 3.92
CA LEU A 488 -20.13 -19.43 4.61
C LEU A 488 -20.68 -18.70 5.86
N GLU A 489 -21.96 -18.28 5.84
CA GLU A 489 -22.68 -17.78 7.02
C GLU A 489 -22.84 -18.90 8.05
N PHE A 490 -23.30 -20.09 7.63
CA PHE A 490 -23.42 -21.27 8.49
C PHE A 490 -22.07 -21.68 9.13
N ALA A 491 -20.95 -21.44 8.44
CA ALA A 491 -19.63 -21.72 8.98
C ALA A 491 -19.24 -20.79 10.14
N ILE A 492 -19.84 -19.60 10.25
CA ILE A 492 -19.62 -18.64 11.32
C ILE A 492 -20.70 -18.84 12.42
N ALA A 493 -20.49 -19.87 13.24
CA ALA A 493 -21.37 -20.12 14.38
C ALA A 493 -21.24 -19.01 15.45
N PRO A 494 -22.21 -18.86 16.36
CA PRO A 494 -22.11 -17.92 17.49
C PRO A 494 -20.89 -18.10 18.38
N THR A 495 -20.27 -19.27 18.33
CA THR A 495 -19.02 -19.61 19.03
C THR A 495 -17.76 -19.21 18.25
N ALA A 496 -17.88 -18.73 17.03
CA ALA A 496 -16.72 -18.33 16.21
C ALA A 496 -16.23 -16.93 16.59
N SER A 497 -14.92 -16.73 16.58
CA SER A 497 -14.29 -15.43 16.90
C SER A 497 -14.67 -14.31 15.94
N SER A 498 -15.14 -14.64 14.73
CA SER A 498 -15.63 -13.69 13.73
C SER A 498 -17.13 -13.41 13.81
N TYR A 499 -17.86 -14.04 14.73
CA TYR A 499 -19.30 -13.80 14.90
C TYR A 499 -19.58 -12.40 15.43
N ILE A 500 -20.56 -11.72 14.83
CA ILE A 500 -21.01 -10.39 15.23
C ILE A 500 -22.52 -10.42 15.42
N PRO A 501 -23.04 -10.26 16.65
CA PRO A 501 -24.48 -10.22 16.89
C PRO A 501 -25.18 -9.19 16.02
N GLY A 502 -26.30 -9.57 15.44
CA GLY A 502 -27.09 -8.71 14.54
C GLY A 502 -26.53 -8.53 13.15
N TYR A 503 -25.31 -8.99 12.86
CA TYR A 503 -24.73 -8.96 11.52
C TYR A 503 -24.40 -10.37 11.04
N LYS A 504 -24.97 -10.75 9.90
CA LYS A 504 -24.72 -12.04 9.27
C LYS A 504 -23.34 -12.02 8.60
N VAL A 505 -22.33 -12.46 9.31
CA VAL A 505 -20.97 -12.57 8.76
C VAL A 505 -20.81 -13.90 8.02
N ALA A 506 -20.30 -13.86 6.80
CA ALA A 506 -19.91 -15.03 6.03
C ALA A 506 -18.40 -15.00 5.79
N GLY A 507 -17.70 -16.11 6.01
CA GLY A 507 -16.25 -16.09 5.85
C GLY A 507 -15.57 -17.44 6.05
N LYS A 508 -14.27 -17.45 5.86
CA LYS A 508 -13.42 -18.62 5.99
C LYS A 508 -12.06 -18.27 6.58
N THR A 509 -11.62 -19.05 7.55
CA THR A 509 -10.28 -19.00 8.13
C THR A 509 -9.29 -19.78 7.29
N GLY A 510 -8.04 -19.34 7.26
CA GLY A 510 -6.90 -20.03 6.69
C GLY A 510 -5.75 -20.12 7.69
N THR A 511 -5.04 -21.23 7.64
CA THR A 511 -3.78 -21.44 8.35
C THR A 511 -2.91 -22.28 7.43
N ALA A 512 -1.81 -21.72 6.95
CA ALA A 512 -0.90 -22.38 6.03
C ALA A 512 0.52 -22.35 6.59
N GLN A 513 1.27 -23.44 6.37
CA GLN A 513 2.71 -23.43 6.64
C GLN A 513 3.41 -22.58 5.57
N LYS A 514 4.41 -21.83 5.99
CA LYS A 514 5.20 -21.00 5.07
C LYS A 514 6.23 -21.87 4.36
N ALA A 515 6.29 -21.73 3.03
CA ALA A 515 7.30 -22.38 2.21
C ALA A 515 8.41 -21.38 1.85
N GLU A 516 9.68 -21.76 2.07
CA GLU A 516 10.87 -21.03 1.64
C GLU A 516 11.77 -21.97 0.83
N GLY A 517 12.23 -21.53 -0.35
CA GLY A 517 13.04 -22.38 -1.22
C GLY A 517 12.38 -23.69 -1.66
N GLY A 518 11.03 -23.73 -1.74
CA GLY A 518 10.28 -24.92 -2.13
C GLY A 518 10.07 -25.95 -1.02
N ARG A 519 10.39 -25.63 0.24
CA ARG A 519 10.17 -26.51 1.41
C ARG A 519 9.42 -25.77 2.49
N TYR A 520 8.53 -26.48 3.21
CA TYR A 520 7.84 -25.92 4.37
C TYR A 520 8.83 -25.73 5.52
N VAL A 521 8.80 -24.54 6.13
CA VAL A 521 9.66 -24.20 7.27
C VAL A 521 8.90 -24.52 8.56
N PRO A 522 9.42 -25.43 9.41
CA PRO A 522 8.78 -25.75 10.69
C PRO A 522 8.60 -24.50 11.56
N GLY A 523 7.42 -24.36 12.17
CA GLY A 523 7.13 -23.25 13.09
C GLY A 523 6.77 -21.92 12.40
N LYS A 524 6.86 -21.82 11.07
CA LYS A 524 6.45 -20.62 10.33
C LYS A 524 5.09 -20.83 9.68
N PHE A 525 4.15 -19.95 10.00
CA PHE A 525 2.79 -20.00 9.52
C PHE A 525 2.35 -18.65 8.94
N VAL A 526 1.36 -18.71 8.06
CA VAL A 526 0.56 -17.57 7.62
C VAL A 526 -0.87 -17.85 8.03
N SER A 527 -1.43 -16.97 8.84
CA SER A 527 -2.78 -17.06 9.36
C SER A 527 -3.66 -16.04 8.70
N SER A 528 -4.85 -16.43 8.26
CA SER A 528 -5.72 -15.51 7.54
C SER A 528 -7.20 -15.72 7.87
N PHE A 529 -7.97 -14.67 7.66
CA PHE A 529 -9.43 -14.71 7.58
C PHE A 529 -9.86 -13.86 6.39
N CYS A 530 -10.73 -14.41 5.55
CA CYS A 530 -11.39 -13.67 4.50
C CYS A 530 -12.89 -13.86 4.60
N GLY A 531 -13.66 -12.77 4.60
CA GLY A 531 -15.10 -12.82 4.74
C GLY A 531 -15.77 -11.53 4.28
N PHE A 532 -17.09 -11.53 4.34
CA PHE A 532 -17.92 -10.39 3.96
C PHE A 532 -19.18 -10.30 4.84
N ALA A 533 -19.77 -9.14 4.90
CA ALA A 533 -20.98 -8.89 5.68
C ALA A 533 -21.80 -7.70 5.11
N PRO A 534 -23.14 -7.72 5.33
CA PRO A 534 -23.96 -8.87 5.72
C PRO A 534 -23.99 -9.96 4.65
N ALA A 535 -24.14 -11.23 5.01
CA ALA A 535 -24.12 -12.36 4.06
C ALA A 535 -25.26 -12.31 3.02
N ASN A 536 -26.41 -11.78 3.41
CA ASN A 536 -27.60 -11.66 2.56
C ASN A 536 -27.55 -10.47 1.58
N ASP A 537 -26.84 -9.36 1.94
CA ASP A 537 -26.62 -8.19 1.08
C ASP A 537 -25.24 -7.60 1.38
N PRO A 538 -24.17 -8.22 0.86
CA PRO A 538 -22.80 -7.84 1.19
C PRO A 538 -22.50 -6.37 0.86
N LYS A 539 -22.03 -5.65 1.87
CA LYS A 539 -21.61 -4.24 1.79
C LYS A 539 -20.10 -4.11 1.83
N VAL A 540 -19.45 -5.05 2.52
CA VAL A 540 -18.01 -5.02 2.73
C VAL A 540 -17.45 -6.44 2.72
N SER A 541 -16.31 -6.62 2.04
CA SER A 541 -15.42 -7.78 2.15
C SER A 541 -14.17 -7.36 2.91
N VAL A 542 -13.67 -8.21 3.80
CA VAL A 542 -12.48 -7.96 4.60
C VAL A 542 -11.56 -9.17 4.55
N LEU A 543 -10.29 -8.92 4.27
CA LEU A 543 -9.21 -9.89 4.39
C LEU A 543 -8.21 -9.41 5.43
N VAL A 544 -7.83 -10.30 6.34
CA VAL A 544 -6.71 -10.12 7.26
C VAL A 544 -5.72 -11.25 7.07
N VAL A 545 -4.44 -10.92 6.95
CA VAL A 545 -3.32 -11.87 6.82
C VAL A 545 -2.28 -11.53 7.87
N ILE A 546 -1.92 -12.49 8.72
CA ILE A 546 -0.89 -12.39 9.74
C ILE A 546 0.26 -13.33 9.37
N ASP A 547 1.41 -12.76 9.04
CA ASP A 547 2.60 -13.49 8.60
C ASP A 547 3.55 -13.72 9.76
N GLU A 548 3.97 -14.96 9.94
CA GLU A 548 4.90 -15.44 10.98
C GLU A 548 4.53 -14.93 12.39
N PRO A 549 3.33 -15.30 12.94
CA PRO A 549 2.99 -14.96 14.32
C PRO A 549 3.95 -15.61 15.31
N GLY A 550 4.47 -14.84 16.26
CA GLY A 550 5.50 -15.26 17.23
C GLY A 550 4.99 -15.42 18.67
N ALA A 551 3.70 -15.17 18.95
CA ALA A 551 3.14 -15.25 20.31
C ALA A 551 2.66 -16.65 20.73
N GLY A 552 2.97 -17.70 19.95
CA GLY A 552 2.63 -19.10 20.26
C GLY A 552 1.33 -19.59 19.64
N GLN A 553 0.39 -18.70 19.30
CA GLN A 553 -0.82 -19.04 18.54
C GLN A 553 -0.65 -18.71 17.06
N TYR A 554 -1.14 -19.60 16.20
CA TYR A 554 -1.02 -19.44 14.74
C TYR A 554 -2.28 -19.82 13.97
N TYR A 555 -3.37 -20.20 14.63
CA TYR A 555 -4.62 -20.53 13.93
C TYR A 555 -5.35 -19.27 13.49
N GLY A 556 -5.73 -19.20 12.20
CA GLY A 556 -6.42 -18.05 11.63
C GLY A 556 -7.75 -17.72 12.33
N GLY A 557 -8.46 -18.73 12.85
CA GLY A 557 -9.67 -18.55 13.65
C GLY A 557 -9.41 -17.85 14.99
N VAL A 558 -8.21 -18.01 15.55
CA VAL A 558 -7.84 -17.43 16.84
C VAL A 558 -7.30 -16.02 16.69
N ILE A 559 -6.40 -15.79 15.72
CA ILE A 559 -5.65 -14.53 15.65
C ILE A 559 -6.08 -13.59 14.53
N ALA A 560 -6.53 -14.10 13.36
CA ALA A 560 -6.94 -13.26 12.23
C ALA A 560 -8.44 -12.94 12.23
N ALA A 561 -9.28 -13.89 12.65
CA ALA A 561 -10.73 -13.71 12.67
C ALA A 561 -11.21 -12.59 13.63
N PRO A 562 -10.67 -12.42 14.86
CA PRO A 562 -11.03 -11.30 15.73
C PRO A 562 -10.68 -9.93 15.14
N VAL A 563 -9.55 -9.83 14.45
CA VAL A 563 -9.12 -8.59 13.78
C VAL A 563 -10.10 -8.22 12.67
N ALA A 564 -10.42 -9.18 11.80
CA ALA A 564 -11.42 -8.98 10.74
C ALA A 564 -12.80 -8.63 11.31
N ARG A 565 -13.22 -9.28 12.41
CA ARG A 565 -14.46 -8.97 13.12
C ARG A 565 -14.52 -7.51 13.55
N SER A 566 -13.45 -6.99 14.15
CA SER A 566 -13.39 -5.58 14.57
C SER A 566 -13.56 -4.65 13.35
N ILE A 567 -12.79 -4.89 12.29
CA ILE A 567 -12.87 -4.08 11.06
C ILE A 567 -14.27 -4.12 10.46
N ILE A 568 -14.88 -5.31 10.33
CA ILE A 568 -16.24 -5.47 9.79
C ILE A 568 -17.24 -4.71 10.66
N TYR A 569 -17.20 -4.90 11.98
CA TYR A 569 -18.14 -4.29 12.92
C TYR A 569 -18.08 -2.76 12.86
N ASP A 570 -16.89 -2.18 12.96
CA ASP A 570 -16.70 -0.73 12.93
C ASP A 570 -17.11 -0.14 11.57
N THR A 571 -16.75 -0.83 10.48
CA THR A 571 -17.12 -0.43 9.11
C THR A 571 -18.64 -0.44 8.90
N LEU A 572 -19.34 -1.51 9.26
CA LEU A 572 -20.80 -1.60 9.09
C LEU A 572 -21.54 -0.55 9.91
N ARG A 573 -21.09 -0.27 11.14
CA ARG A 573 -21.64 0.81 11.96
C ARG A 573 -21.42 2.18 11.34
N TYR A 574 -20.22 2.44 10.85
CA TYR A 574 -19.90 3.69 10.14
C TYR A 574 -20.75 3.87 8.87
N MET A 575 -21.00 2.78 8.13
CA MET A 575 -21.88 2.79 6.95
C MET A 575 -23.35 2.83 7.28
N ASP A 576 -23.74 2.98 8.56
CA ASP A 576 -25.11 2.98 9.06
C ASP A 576 -25.93 1.72 8.69
N VAL A 577 -25.26 0.59 8.53
CA VAL A 577 -25.93 -0.70 8.32
C VAL A 577 -26.56 -1.13 9.63
N LYS A 578 -27.89 -1.24 9.66
CA LYS A 578 -28.63 -1.58 10.88
C LYS A 578 -28.47 -3.08 11.21
N PRO A 579 -28.18 -3.42 12.48
CA PRO A 579 -28.12 -4.82 12.90
C PRO A 579 -29.51 -5.47 12.84
N GLN A 580 -29.54 -6.73 12.43
CA GLN A 580 -30.75 -7.57 12.36
C GLN A 580 -30.59 -8.73 13.37
N TYR A 581 -31.02 -8.50 14.60
CA TYR A 581 -30.90 -9.49 15.67
C TYR A 581 -31.91 -10.63 15.51
N THR A 582 -31.47 -11.86 15.72
CA THR A 582 -32.35 -13.03 15.86
C THR A 582 -33.15 -12.94 17.18
N ALA A 583 -34.19 -13.76 17.32
CA ALA A 583 -34.99 -13.80 18.55
C ALA A 583 -34.11 -14.21 19.76
N GLU A 584 -33.17 -15.16 19.56
CA GLU A 584 -32.23 -15.60 20.58
C GLU A 584 -31.24 -14.50 20.98
N GLU A 585 -30.74 -13.72 20.02
CA GLU A 585 -29.87 -12.57 20.30
C GLU A 585 -30.62 -11.48 21.03
N GLN A 586 -31.89 -11.19 20.65
CA GLN A 586 -32.73 -10.22 21.33
C GLN A 586 -33.01 -10.63 22.78
N GLU A 587 -33.32 -11.90 23.02
CA GLU A 587 -33.50 -12.43 24.38
C GLU A 587 -32.21 -12.29 25.20
N LEU A 588 -31.07 -12.61 24.59
CA LEU A 588 -29.78 -12.45 25.25
C LEU A 588 -29.47 -11.00 25.61
N MET A 589 -29.81 -10.04 24.73
CA MET A 589 -29.61 -8.61 24.99
C MET A 589 -30.50 -8.04 26.11
N GLN A 590 -31.62 -8.67 26.41
CA GLN A 590 -32.50 -8.27 27.51
C GLN A 590 -31.97 -8.74 28.88
N LYS A 591 -31.00 -9.66 28.93
CA LYS A 591 -30.38 -10.16 30.16
C LYS A 591 -29.47 -9.10 30.78
N PRO A 592 -29.32 -9.09 32.12
CA PRO A 592 -28.42 -8.14 32.79
C PRO A 592 -26.98 -8.24 32.30
N LEU A 593 -26.29 -7.10 32.31
CA LEU A 593 -24.87 -7.06 32.01
C LEU A 593 -24.06 -7.65 33.18
N VAL A 594 -23.08 -8.46 32.86
CA VAL A 594 -22.12 -9.03 33.79
C VAL A 594 -20.68 -8.79 33.27
N LYS A 595 -19.75 -8.62 34.19
CA LYS A 595 -18.34 -8.42 33.82
C LYS A 595 -17.69 -9.77 33.47
N VAL A 596 -16.96 -9.76 32.37
CA VAL A 596 -16.15 -10.91 31.95
C VAL A 596 -15.00 -11.10 32.96
N PRO A 597 -14.91 -12.24 33.65
CA PRO A 597 -13.81 -12.50 34.59
C PRO A 597 -12.49 -12.74 33.84
N GLU A 598 -11.36 -12.52 34.52
CA GLU A 598 -10.03 -12.90 34.05
C GLU A 598 -9.83 -14.43 34.20
N VAL A 599 -9.69 -15.11 33.07
CA VAL A 599 -9.47 -16.56 33.07
C VAL A 599 -8.20 -16.97 32.31
N ARG A 600 -7.40 -16.02 31.84
CA ARG A 600 -6.12 -16.30 31.21
C ARG A 600 -5.14 -16.91 32.22
N ASN A 601 -4.28 -17.79 31.74
CA ASN A 601 -3.33 -18.59 32.55
C ASN A 601 -3.99 -19.57 33.53
N MET A 602 -5.31 -19.75 33.50
CA MET A 602 -6.02 -20.78 34.26
C MET A 602 -6.08 -22.10 33.47
N ALA A 603 -6.21 -23.22 34.17
CA ALA A 603 -6.62 -24.46 33.53
C ALA A 603 -8.07 -24.35 33.03
N LEU A 604 -8.40 -24.99 31.92
CA LEU A 604 -9.73 -24.92 31.30
C LEU A 604 -10.84 -25.26 32.32
N LYS A 605 -10.65 -26.29 33.15
CA LYS A 605 -11.62 -26.67 34.20
C LYS A 605 -11.94 -25.53 35.17
N ASP A 606 -10.93 -24.72 35.52
CA ASP A 606 -11.10 -23.63 36.48
C ASP A 606 -11.65 -22.38 35.81
N ALA A 607 -11.24 -22.12 34.57
CA ALA A 607 -11.83 -21.07 33.71
C ALA A 607 -13.35 -21.27 33.51
N ILE A 608 -13.78 -22.51 33.25
CA ILE A 608 -15.20 -22.87 33.12
C ILE A 608 -15.97 -22.56 34.42
N LYS A 609 -15.42 -22.89 35.57
CA LYS A 609 -16.06 -22.60 36.88
C LYS A 609 -16.17 -21.11 37.12
N GLU A 610 -15.14 -20.33 36.75
CA GLU A 610 -15.13 -18.89 36.98
C GLU A 610 -16.13 -18.17 36.04
N LEU A 611 -16.21 -18.60 34.81
CA LEU A 611 -17.22 -18.10 33.87
C LEU A 611 -18.64 -18.46 34.30
N ALA A 612 -18.85 -19.68 34.83
CA ALA A 612 -20.14 -20.12 35.34
C ALA A 612 -20.62 -19.29 36.55
N LYS A 613 -19.73 -18.85 37.45
CA LYS A 613 -20.07 -17.93 38.56
C LYS A 613 -20.63 -16.61 38.04
N SER A 614 -20.08 -16.12 36.93
CA SER A 614 -20.57 -14.91 36.23
C SER A 614 -21.75 -15.20 35.30
N LYS A 615 -22.30 -16.43 35.34
CA LYS A 615 -23.39 -16.90 34.48
C LYS A 615 -23.11 -16.74 32.98
N LEU A 616 -21.84 -16.85 32.59
CA LEU A 616 -21.37 -16.81 31.23
C LEU A 616 -21.18 -18.22 30.68
N LYS A 617 -21.40 -18.38 29.38
CA LYS A 617 -21.07 -19.61 28.66
C LYS A 617 -19.64 -19.53 28.14
N TYR A 618 -19.07 -20.64 27.76
CA TYR A 618 -17.77 -20.67 27.11
C TYR A 618 -17.81 -21.43 25.80
N SER A 619 -16.86 -21.12 24.93
CA SER A 619 -16.50 -21.92 23.78
C SER A 619 -14.99 -22.03 23.76
N VAL A 620 -14.50 -23.23 23.49
CA VAL A 620 -13.08 -23.51 23.29
C VAL A 620 -12.92 -24.23 21.96
N GLU A 621 -11.75 -24.13 21.34
CA GLU A 621 -11.50 -24.90 20.12
C GLU A 621 -11.71 -26.39 20.36
N ALA A 622 -12.29 -27.07 19.38
CA ALA A 622 -12.67 -28.48 19.49
C ALA A 622 -11.48 -29.40 19.85
N GLU A 623 -10.26 -28.96 19.62
CA GLU A 623 -9.02 -29.62 19.99
C GLU A 623 -8.85 -29.71 21.50
N PHE A 624 -9.30 -28.72 22.24
CA PHE A 624 -9.13 -28.61 23.70
C PHE A 624 -10.41 -28.92 24.49
N GLU A 625 -11.54 -29.15 23.84
CA GLU A 625 -12.86 -29.34 24.45
C GLU A 625 -12.87 -30.46 25.52
N HIS A 626 -11.98 -31.43 25.38
CA HIS A 626 -11.86 -32.57 26.34
C HIS A 626 -10.57 -32.55 27.17
N SER A 627 -9.72 -31.55 26.99
CA SER A 627 -8.46 -31.40 27.72
C SER A 627 -8.61 -30.40 28.85
N MET A 628 -9.25 -30.83 29.93
CA MET A 628 -9.60 -29.98 31.10
C MET A 628 -8.40 -29.30 31.78
N GLU A 629 -7.20 -29.85 31.59
CA GLU A 629 -5.94 -29.29 32.11
C GLU A 629 -5.25 -28.33 31.16
N SER A 630 -5.82 -28.10 29.93
CA SER A 630 -5.29 -27.12 28.98
C SER A 630 -5.27 -25.74 29.62
N THR A 631 -4.19 -24.98 29.38
CA THR A 631 -4.05 -23.63 29.92
C THR A 631 -4.66 -22.60 28.94
N ILE A 632 -5.50 -21.71 29.45
CA ILE A 632 -6.09 -20.61 28.67
C ILE A 632 -5.01 -19.57 28.41
N LEU A 633 -4.73 -19.31 27.14
CA LEU A 633 -3.78 -18.29 26.69
C LEU A 633 -4.44 -16.93 26.52
N ASP A 634 -5.65 -16.93 25.97
CA ASP A 634 -6.41 -15.69 25.71
C ASP A 634 -7.91 -15.94 25.76
N GLN A 635 -8.67 -14.87 25.91
CA GLN A 635 -10.12 -14.89 25.96
C GLN A 635 -10.74 -13.72 25.18
N THR A 636 -11.90 -13.95 24.58
CA THR A 636 -12.67 -12.93 23.88
C THR A 636 -14.14 -13.04 24.28
N PRO A 637 -14.78 -11.97 24.82
CA PRO A 637 -14.22 -10.64 25.10
C PRO A 637 -13.11 -10.62 26.17
N LYS A 638 -12.34 -9.53 26.18
CA LYS A 638 -11.26 -9.33 27.17
C LYS A 638 -11.83 -9.19 28.60
N PRO A 639 -11.03 -9.48 29.63
CA PRO A 639 -11.45 -9.33 31.03
C PRO A 639 -11.95 -7.92 31.32
N GLY A 640 -12.99 -7.81 32.15
CA GLY A 640 -13.60 -6.55 32.54
C GLY A 640 -14.63 -5.97 31.55
N ALA A 641 -14.77 -6.54 30.37
CA ALA A 641 -15.82 -6.14 29.42
C ALA A 641 -17.21 -6.44 29.99
N ASP A 642 -18.17 -5.54 29.80
CA ASP A 642 -19.57 -5.74 30.16
C ASP A 642 -20.30 -6.47 29.03
N ILE A 643 -20.84 -7.65 29.27
CA ILE A 643 -21.61 -8.46 28.32
C ILE A 643 -22.87 -9.03 29.00
N ASN A 644 -23.86 -9.37 28.20
CA ASN A 644 -25.12 -9.90 28.75
C ASN A 644 -24.93 -11.30 29.38
N GLU A 645 -25.59 -11.56 30.48
CA GLU A 645 -25.66 -12.87 31.11
C GLU A 645 -26.07 -13.95 30.09
N GLY A 646 -25.35 -15.08 30.07
CA GLY A 646 -25.54 -16.15 29.09
C GLY A 646 -24.78 -15.97 27.80
N SER A 647 -24.04 -14.87 27.63
CA SER A 647 -23.13 -14.67 26.50
C SER A 647 -21.99 -15.68 26.54
N ILE A 648 -21.41 -15.91 25.35
CA ILE A 648 -20.31 -16.85 25.18
C ILE A 648 -18.98 -16.11 25.27
N VAL A 649 -18.06 -16.60 26.11
CA VAL A 649 -16.66 -16.21 26.15
C VAL A 649 -15.85 -17.26 25.39
N ILE A 650 -15.16 -16.83 24.34
CA ILE A 650 -14.32 -17.71 23.53
C ILE A 650 -12.96 -17.82 24.22
N LEU A 651 -12.54 -19.04 24.48
CA LEU A 651 -11.29 -19.38 25.17
C LEU A 651 -10.29 -19.97 24.19
N ASN A 652 -9.12 -19.36 24.12
CA ASN A 652 -7.99 -19.87 23.35
C ASN A 652 -7.08 -20.61 24.31
N ALA A 653 -6.87 -21.92 24.10
CA ALA A 653 -6.11 -22.77 24.98
C ALA A 653 -4.83 -23.33 24.32
N LYS A 654 -3.89 -23.79 25.14
CA LYS A 654 -2.75 -24.62 24.69
C LYS A 654 -2.81 -25.97 25.41
N PRO A 655 -2.25 -27.04 24.83
CA PRO A 655 -2.14 -28.31 25.51
C PRO A 655 -1.51 -28.16 26.89
N ALA A 656 -1.94 -28.97 27.84
CA ALA A 656 -1.20 -29.14 29.08
C ALA A 656 0.20 -29.66 28.74
N GLN A 657 1.23 -29.05 29.31
CA GLN A 657 2.62 -29.50 29.14
C GLN A 657 2.84 -30.84 29.79
#